data_706483b8169b97a5bb349b773997b364
#
_entry.id   706483b8169b97a5bb349b773997b364
#
_cell.length_a   1.000
_cell.length_b   1.000
_cell.length_c   1.000
_cell.angle_alpha   90.00
_cell.angle_beta   90.00
_cell.angle_gamma   90.00
#
_symmetry.space_group_name_H-M   'P 1'
#
loop_
_entity.id
_entity.type
_entity.pdbx_description
1 polymer ?
#
loop_
_entity_poly.entity_id
_entity_poly.type
_entity_poly.pdbx_seq_one_letter_code
_entity_poly.pdbx_strand_id
1 'polypeptide(L)'
;MKFALHATLSLGILVLCLADRPAQSPIRWCTISDAEQRKCMELKTKMSSTPSLDCVKKTTHLDCIKAIAVNEADAISLDGGHIFEAHLAPYNLKPVVAEVYGTGNDSVTSYYAVAVVKKGTNFTITELKRKKSCHTGLDRSAGWFTPIGTLLYHKILSWDRATPITHAVAQFFSASCVPGAPANEPNLCRLCLDPKCSRTGPYSGYSGAFKCLKDGGGDVAFVKHTTVLENDPSGKDKYELLCEDGSRKPVDKYHECHWAKVAAHAVVARSVDGRADEIWSFLSQAEAKYGKNTKESFKLFSSPHGKDLLFKDTASNFKRVPRLMDSQFYLGYQYWAAIQSLRPVSSLETPEAPLKKVKWCTISKDEKAKCDEWSAVSEGSLDCAVGETTEDCIAKITKGDADAISLDGGYVYTAGKCGLVPVMGEYYEGDIKQCQKEGAPRVTYYAVAVVKKSNPNITWKTLRGKKSCHTAVGRTAGWNVPMGLIHSKTGSCDFDKFFSEGCAPGSPLTSPLCNLCVGSGSSLPPNYKCAANSNERYYGYSGAFRCLVEKGDVAFVKHTIVSENTDGHNAAEWAKGLKSDQFELLCLDGSRAPPTKYEKCHLALVPAHAVVTRPDRAAAVRQMLINQQALYGSNGSQRDIFQMFQSETKDLLFKDSTTCLIQLPSGITYEQYLGKEYFDSVSSLNQCSPSELLQVCSFKFKNTAAGGFLSPTVLHITACLAVELMHVTLVGHVALSAGPGMALEGDRRSGLQPYLDSLRRELRVPDATLLSVLLALLAVALTLLVWKLIQGRKSSRRNVLLVGLCDSGKTLLFVRLLTGTYRNTQTSITDSSAVYRVSNDKGSSVTLIDLPGHESLRLQFLEKFKAAARAIVFVVDSVAFQREVKDVAEFLYQVLTDCTVLKNALPLVIACNKQDITMAKSAKLIQQQLEKELNTLRVTRSAAPSTLDGSTSSGTAQLGKKGKEFDFSQLPMKVELVECSARGSKAEEGSADIDDLEKWLARIA
;
A
#
# COMPACT_ATOMS: atom_id res chain seq x y z
N MET A 1 -0.86 -29.60 -46.76
CA MET A 1 -1.83 -28.55 -46.35
C MET A 1 -1.90 -28.36 -44.85
N LYS A 2 -2.09 -29.38 -44.01
CA LYS A 2 -2.12 -29.22 -42.54
C LYS A 2 -0.82 -28.65 -41.95
N PHE A 3 0.34 -29.07 -42.44
CA PHE A 3 1.65 -28.59 -41.99
C PHE A 3 1.90 -27.11 -42.31
N ALA A 4 1.48 -26.64 -43.46
CA ALA A 4 1.60 -25.24 -43.87
C ALA A 4 0.65 -24.33 -43.04
N LEU A 5 -0.55 -24.82 -42.71
CA LEU A 5 -1.52 -24.09 -41.88
C LEU A 5 -1.03 -23.96 -40.45
N HIS A 6 -0.38 -24.99 -39.91
CA HIS A 6 0.21 -24.95 -38.56
C HIS A 6 1.45 -24.05 -38.50
N ALA A 7 2.31 -24.11 -39.51
CA ALA A 7 3.47 -23.23 -39.61
C ALA A 7 3.07 -21.75 -39.75
N THR A 8 2.04 -21.43 -40.50
CA THR A 8 1.52 -20.04 -40.60
C THR A 8 0.77 -19.59 -39.35
N LEU A 9 0.05 -20.51 -38.66
CA LEU A 9 -0.58 -20.19 -37.38
C LEU A 9 0.47 -19.95 -36.28
N SER A 10 1.51 -20.81 -36.21
CA SER A 10 2.61 -20.65 -35.27
C SER A 10 3.43 -19.41 -35.58
N LEU A 11 3.69 -19.07 -36.83
CA LEU A 11 4.35 -17.83 -37.22
C LEU A 11 3.47 -16.59 -36.93
N GLY A 12 2.14 -16.70 -37.16
CA GLY A 12 1.18 -15.66 -36.83
C GLY A 12 1.06 -15.40 -35.33
N ILE A 13 1.09 -16.47 -34.51
CA ILE A 13 1.11 -16.37 -33.04
C ILE A 13 2.46 -15.81 -32.55
N LEU A 14 3.57 -16.24 -33.17
CA LEU A 14 4.91 -15.68 -32.84
C LEU A 14 5.00 -14.19 -33.22
N VAL A 15 4.47 -13.80 -34.39
CA VAL A 15 4.40 -12.38 -34.79
C VAL A 15 3.46 -11.58 -33.91
N LEU A 16 2.33 -12.15 -33.44
CA LEU A 16 1.45 -11.52 -32.47
C LEU A 16 2.10 -11.41 -31.10
N CYS A 17 2.83 -12.43 -30.64
CA CYS A 17 3.60 -12.36 -29.39
C CYS A 17 4.79 -11.37 -29.47
N LEU A 18 5.33 -11.13 -30.68
CA LEU A 18 6.40 -10.16 -30.91
C LEU A 18 5.87 -8.75 -31.24
N ALA A 19 4.65 -8.62 -31.78
CA ALA A 19 4.06 -7.34 -32.17
C ALA A 19 3.33 -6.58 -31.04
N ASP A 20 3.03 -7.23 -29.92
CA ASP A 20 2.29 -6.64 -28.80
C ASP A 20 3.22 -6.00 -27.72
N ARG A 21 4.41 -5.57 -28.10
CA ARG A 21 5.14 -4.58 -27.30
C ARG A 21 4.93 -3.20 -27.93
N PRO A 22 4.08 -2.35 -27.35
CA PRO A 22 4.17 -0.92 -27.65
C PRO A 22 5.63 -0.51 -27.38
N ALA A 23 6.24 0.19 -28.31
CA ALA A 23 7.61 0.71 -28.11
C ALA A 23 7.65 1.41 -26.76
N GLN A 24 8.36 0.82 -25.79
CA GLN A 24 8.47 1.39 -24.44
C GLN A 24 9.08 2.78 -24.59
N SER A 25 8.33 3.80 -24.18
CA SER A 25 8.81 5.18 -24.18
C SER A 25 10.05 5.29 -23.28
N PRO A 26 11.04 6.12 -23.64
CA PRO A 26 12.24 6.27 -22.83
C PRO A 26 11.91 6.71 -21.40
N ILE A 27 12.72 6.26 -20.44
CA ILE A 27 12.68 6.78 -19.07
C ILE A 27 13.29 8.18 -19.10
N ARG A 28 12.51 9.20 -18.75
CA ARG A 28 12.96 10.60 -18.70
C ARG A 28 13.48 10.90 -17.29
N TRP A 29 14.80 10.82 -17.13
CA TRP A 29 15.48 11.12 -15.86
C TRP A 29 15.63 12.62 -15.68
N CYS A 30 15.18 13.17 -14.52
CA CYS A 30 15.33 14.58 -14.22
C CYS A 30 16.69 14.89 -13.58
N THR A 31 17.35 15.96 -14.00
CA THR A 31 18.64 16.47 -13.52
C THR A 31 18.52 17.93 -13.12
N ILE A 32 19.33 18.38 -12.13
CA ILE A 32 19.25 19.73 -11.56
C ILE A 32 20.50 20.59 -11.81
N SER A 33 21.50 20.05 -12.50
CA SER A 33 22.75 20.77 -12.81
C SER A 33 23.34 20.33 -14.14
N ASP A 34 24.26 21.14 -14.71
CA ASP A 34 24.98 20.78 -15.92
C ASP A 34 25.88 19.55 -15.72
N ALA A 35 26.41 19.36 -14.52
CA ALA A 35 27.22 18.20 -14.18
C ALA A 35 26.39 16.92 -14.17
N GLU A 36 25.18 16.95 -13.54
CA GLU A 36 24.24 15.84 -13.59
C GLU A 36 23.75 15.56 -15.01
N GLN A 37 23.44 16.62 -15.78
CA GLN A 37 23.02 16.46 -17.17
C GLN A 37 24.07 15.74 -17.99
N ARG A 38 25.38 16.13 -17.87
CA ARG A 38 26.48 15.45 -18.54
C ARG A 38 26.56 13.97 -18.15
N LYS A 39 26.51 13.65 -16.85
CA LYS A 39 26.58 12.27 -16.38
C LYS A 39 25.38 11.45 -16.88
N CYS A 40 24.16 12.03 -16.89
CA CYS A 40 22.97 11.39 -17.41
C CYS A 40 23.09 11.10 -18.92
N MET A 41 23.56 12.06 -19.71
CA MET A 41 23.79 11.88 -21.16
C MET A 41 24.87 10.84 -21.44
N GLU A 42 25.92 10.78 -20.63
CA GLU A 42 26.93 9.71 -20.72
C GLU A 42 26.30 8.34 -20.42
N LEU A 43 25.51 8.21 -19.37
CA LEU A 43 24.75 6.98 -19.07
C LEU A 43 23.81 6.60 -20.22
N LYS A 44 23.10 7.57 -20.81
CA LYS A 44 22.22 7.36 -21.97
C LYS A 44 22.99 6.75 -23.15
N THR A 45 24.17 7.26 -23.47
CA THR A 45 24.98 6.74 -24.57
C THR A 45 25.57 5.35 -24.29
N LYS A 46 25.82 5.02 -23.03
CA LYS A 46 26.39 3.74 -22.61
C LYS A 46 25.33 2.62 -22.48
N MET A 47 24.06 2.99 -22.25
CA MET A 47 22.94 2.03 -22.08
C MET A 47 22.14 1.91 -23.37
N SER A 48 22.31 0.78 -24.07
CA SER A 48 21.47 0.38 -25.21
C SER A 48 20.26 -0.51 -24.80
N SER A 49 19.81 -0.37 -23.54
CA SER A 49 18.76 -1.21 -22.94
C SER A 49 17.34 -0.75 -23.33
N THR A 50 16.40 -1.66 -23.22
CA THR A 50 14.97 -1.34 -23.28
C THR A 50 14.39 -1.46 -21.87
N PRO A 51 13.76 -0.39 -21.30
CA PRO A 51 13.53 0.92 -21.91
C PRO A 51 14.83 1.75 -22.04
N SER A 52 14.86 2.66 -23.02
CA SER A 52 15.97 3.61 -23.20
C SER A 52 15.89 4.75 -22.19
N LEU A 53 17.01 5.47 -22.00
CA LEU A 53 17.07 6.63 -21.09
C LEU A 53 16.98 7.95 -21.88
N ASP A 54 16.29 8.94 -21.31
CA ASP A 54 16.36 10.34 -21.72
C ASP A 54 16.63 11.26 -20.52
N CYS A 55 17.17 12.46 -20.72
CA CYS A 55 17.63 13.35 -19.67
C CYS A 55 16.94 14.71 -19.76
N VAL A 56 16.12 15.03 -18.76
CA VAL A 56 15.36 16.29 -18.66
C VAL A 56 16.02 17.20 -17.63
N LYS A 57 16.53 18.36 -18.06
CA LYS A 57 17.17 19.30 -17.14
C LYS A 57 16.15 20.27 -16.56
N LYS A 58 16.16 20.44 -15.24
CA LYS A 58 15.45 21.46 -14.48
C LYS A 58 16.44 22.23 -13.59
N THR A 59 15.95 23.19 -12.81
CA THR A 59 16.81 24.05 -11.98
C THR A 59 16.89 23.61 -10.53
N THR A 60 15.83 22.99 -10.00
CA THR A 60 15.72 22.56 -8.60
C THR A 60 15.11 21.16 -8.48
N HIS A 61 15.28 20.53 -7.31
CA HIS A 61 14.59 19.27 -6.98
C HIS A 61 13.07 19.46 -7.04
N LEU A 62 12.55 20.59 -6.58
CA LEU A 62 11.10 20.87 -6.62
C LEU A 62 10.58 20.98 -8.06
N ASP A 63 11.35 21.57 -8.98
CA ASP A 63 10.99 21.63 -10.41
C ASP A 63 10.98 20.22 -11.02
N CYS A 64 11.91 19.34 -10.60
CA CYS A 64 11.88 17.94 -10.99
C CYS A 64 10.65 17.20 -10.44
N ILE A 65 10.30 17.40 -9.17
CA ILE A 65 9.09 16.84 -8.55
C ILE A 65 7.84 17.26 -9.33
N LYS A 66 7.72 18.56 -9.66
CA LYS A 66 6.62 19.07 -10.49
C LYS A 66 6.60 18.43 -11.87
N ALA A 67 7.76 18.36 -12.55
CA ALA A 67 7.87 17.77 -13.88
C ALA A 67 7.46 16.27 -13.88
N ILE A 68 7.82 15.53 -12.83
CA ILE A 68 7.40 14.11 -12.69
C ILE A 68 5.89 14.02 -12.45
N ALA A 69 5.34 14.87 -11.60
CA ALA A 69 3.90 14.87 -11.29
C ALA A 69 3.04 15.15 -12.54
N VAL A 70 3.49 16.08 -13.41
CA VAL A 70 2.78 16.45 -14.65
C VAL A 70 3.23 15.63 -15.88
N ASN A 71 3.97 14.54 -15.66
CA ASN A 71 4.41 13.64 -16.74
C ASN A 71 5.37 14.27 -17.78
N GLU A 72 6.17 15.25 -17.39
CA GLU A 72 7.28 15.79 -18.21
C GLU A 72 8.59 15.03 -17.97
N ALA A 73 8.76 14.43 -16.80
CA ALA A 73 9.84 13.53 -16.41
C ALA A 73 9.27 12.28 -15.72
N ASP A 74 10.10 11.27 -15.45
CA ASP A 74 9.64 10.01 -14.85
C ASP A 74 10.30 9.72 -13.50
N ALA A 75 11.55 10.13 -13.29
CA ALA A 75 12.31 9.77 -12.08
C ALA A 75 13.39 10.78 -11.71
N ILE A 76 13.70 10.85 -10.41
CA ILE A 76 14.87 11.51 -9.81
C ILE A 76 15.20 10.83 -8.48
N SER A 77 16.49 10.79 -8.07
CA SER A 77 16.90 10.37 -6.73
C SER A 77 16.84 11.55 -5.75
N LEU A 78 16.15 11.39 -4.62
CA LEU A 78 15.87 12.44 -3.64
C LEU A 78 16.32 12.08 -2.23
N ASP A 79 16.72 13.07 -1.47
CA ASP A 79 16.88 13.05 -0.01
C ASP A 79 15.52 12.95 0.69
N GLY A 80 15.49 12.45 1.93
CA GLY A 80 14.26 12.24 2.68
C GLY A 80 13.35 13.46 2.81
N GLY A 81 13.91 14.67 2.93
CA GLY A 81 13.11 15.89 2.98
C GLY A 81 12.35 16.15 1.68
N HIS A 82 13.02 15.97 0.54
CA HIS A 82 12.36 16.09 -0.76
C HIS A 82 11.46 14.89 -1.09
N ILE A 83 11.70 13.68 -0.53
CA ILE A 83 10.75 12.56 -0.61
C ILE A 83 9.45 12.90 0.12
N PHE A 84 9.55 13.55 1.29
CA PHE A 84 8.38 14.07 2.00
C PHE A 84 7.61 15.08 1.15
N GLU A 85 8.28 16.05 0.54
CA GLU A 85 7.69 17.04 -0.35
C GLU A 85 7.02 16.41 -1.57
N ALA A 86 7.69 15.44 -2.20
CA ALA A 86 7.19 14.71 -3.34
C ALA A 86 5.92 13.88 -3.04
N HIS A 87 5.74 13.44 -1.79
CA HIS A 87 4.54 12.73 -1.36
C HIS A 87 3.31 13.64 -1.26
N LEU A 88 3.50 14.90 -0.87
CA LEU A 88 2.37 15.80 -0.61
C LEU A 88 1.54 16.07 -1.88
N ALA A 89 0.25 16.31 -1.69
CA ALA A 89 -0.60 16.82 -2.77
C ALA A 89 -0.06 18.18 -3.28
N PRO A 90 -0.08 18.45 -4.57
CA PRO A 90 -0.68 17.67 -5.65
C PRO A 90 0.24 16.62 -6.30
N TYR A 91 1.47 16.44 -5.81
CA TYR A 91 2.50 15.63 -6.50
C TYR A 91 2.28 14.13 -6.36
N ASN A 92 1.94 13.64 -5.17
CA ASN A 92 1.60 12.24 -4.87
C ASN A 92 2.61 11.21 -5.42
N LEU A 93 3.90 11.52 -5.40
CA LEU A 93 4.97 10.63 -5.82
C LEU A 93 5.36 9.67 -4.69
N LYS A 94 5.91 8.51 -5.05
CA LYS A 94 6.39 7.52 -4.08
C LYS A 94 7.81 7.05 -4.37
N PRO A 95 8.57 6.60 -3.35
CA PRO A 95 9.87 5.97 -3.56
C PRO A 95 9.69 4.60 -4.24
N VAL A 96 10.53 4.30 -5.23
CA VAL A 96 10.47 3.06 -6.03
C VAL A 96 11.78 2.27 -6.00
N VAL A 97 12.93 2.95 -5.87
CA VAL A 97 14.26 2.34 -5.74
C VAL A 97 15.06 3.11 -4.70
N ALA A 98 15.59 2.41 -3.70
CA ALA A 98 16.43 2.99 -2.65
C ALA A 98 17.91 2.80 -2.96
N GLU A 99 18.74 3.78 -2.62
CA GLU A 99 20.18 3.63 -2.55
C GLU A 99 20.57 2.78 -1.34
N VAL A 100 21.56 1.91 -1.49
CA VAL A 100 22.11 1.08 -0.42
C VAL A 100 23.50 1.55 -0.08
N TYR A 101 23.79 1.69 1.19
CA TYR A 101 25.11 2.11 1.70
C TYR A 101 25.80 0.94 2.43
N GLY A 102 27.14 0.94 2.43
CA GLY A 102 27.93 -0.16 3.00
C GLY A 102 28.12 -1.32 2.02
N THR A 103 28.78 -2.39 2.47
CA THR A 103 29.11 -3.56 1.64
C THR A 103 28.84 -4.87 2.40
N GLY A 104 28.47 -5.92 1.68
CA GLY A 104 28.22 -7.24 2.27
C GLY A 104 27.14 -7.23 3.34
N ASN A 105 27.40 -7.83 4.49
CA ASN A 105 26.46 -7.93 5.61
C ASN A 105 26.14 -6.59 6.30
N ASP A 106 26.91 -5.53 6.04
CA ASP A 106 26.69 -4.19 6.59
C ASP A 106 25.93 -3.26 5.64
N SER A 107 25.38 -3.81 4.57
CA SER A 107 24.54 -3.07 3.61
C SER A 107 23.23 -2.61 4.24
N VAL A 108 22.95 -1.30 4.17
CA VAL A 108 21.77 -0.68 4.80
C VAL A 108 21.09 0.30 3.85
N THR A 109 19.77 0.40 3.96
CA THR A 109 18.93 1.40 3.28
C THR A 109 18.58 2.57 4.21
N SER A 110 19.47 2.90 5.14
CA SER A 110 19.33 4.00 6.09
C SER A 110 20.70 4.46 6.56
N TYR A 111 20.74 5.63 7.13
CA TYR A 111 21.94 6.17 7.79
C TYR A 111 21.54 6.85 9.11
N TYR A 112 22.53 7.15 9.96
CA TYR A 112 22.29 7.84 11.21
C TYR A 112 22.69 9.32 11.08
N ALA A 113 21.79 10.21 11.45
CA ALA A 113 22.07 11.63 11.62
C ALA A 113 22.69 11.87 12.99
N VAL A 114 23.84 12.54 13.03
CA VAL A 114 24.61 12.76 14.25
C VAL A 114 25.00 14.22 14.38
N ALA A 115 25.16 14.67 15.62
CA ALA A 115 25.78 15.95 15.96
C ALA A 115 27.23 15.69 16.34
N VAL A 116 28.19 16.22 15.56
CA VAL A 116 29.63 16.07 15.76
C VAL A 116 30.18 17.34 16.40
N VAL A 117 31.02 17.18 17.42
CA VAL A 117 31.71 18.25 18.11
C VAL A 117 33.21 17.93 18.23
N LYS A 118 34.06 18.91 18.48
CA LYS A 118 35.45 18.67 18.82
C LYS A 118 35.58 18.09 20.24
N LYS A 119 36.47 17.11 20.40
CA LYS A 119 36.72 16.52 21.73
C LYS A 119 37.19 17.56 22.72
N GLY A 120 36.71 17.43 23.96
CA GLY A 120 37.06 18.39 25.03
C GLY A 120 36.18 19.65 25.06
N THR A 121 35.17 19.77 24.18
CA THR A 121 34.17 20.83 24.29
C THR A 121 33.23 20.54 25.47
N ASN A 122 32.89 21.57 26.26
CA ASN A 122 32.11 21.42 27.48
C ASN A 122 30.71 22.04 27.31
N PHE A 123 29.79 21.35 26.55
CA PHE A 123 28.41 21.74 26.47
C PHE A 123 27.57 20.50 26.05
N THR A 124 26.30 20.46 26.49
CA THR A 124 25.34 19.43 26.18
C THR A 124 24.35 19.90 25.12
N ILE A 125 23.40 19.07 24.71
CA ILE A 125 22.34 19.44 23.75
C ILE A 125 21.51 20.63 24.26
N THR A 126 21.24 20.72 25.58
CA THR A 126 20.48 21.81 26.19
C THR A 126 21.22 23.17 26.17
N GLU A 127 22.53 23.12 25.96
CA GLU A 127 23.41 24.30 25.94
C GLU A 127 23.81 24.73 24.51
N LEU A 128 23.15 24.21 23.50
CA LEU A 128 23.37 24.56 22.10
C LEU A 128 22.93 25.98 21.74
N LYS A 129 22.05 26.60 22.57
CA LYS A 129 21.65 27.99 22.35
C LYS A 129 22.89 28.91 22.37
N ARG A 130 22.97 29.80 21.37
CA ARG A 130 24.12 30.71 21.12
C ARG A 130 25.46 30.06 20.75
N LYS A 131 25.51 28.75 20.49
CA LYS A 131 26.67 28.12 19.85
C LYS A 131 26.68 28.39 18.33
N LYS A 132 27.82 28.13 17.70
CA LYS A 132 27.98 28.21 16.24
C LYS A 132 27.68 26.86 15.58
N SER A 133 26.87 26.83 14.52
CA SER A 133 26.44 25.57 13.90
C SER A 133 26.77 25.46 12.42
N CYS A 134 27.12 24.24 12.00
CA CYS A 134 27.44 23.87 10.64
C CYS A 134 26.44 22.84 10.13
N HIS A 135 25.71 23.16 9.05
CA HIS A 135 24.67 22.37 8.47
C HIS A 135 24.98 21.91 7.05
N THR A 136 24.48 20.77 6.63
CA THR A 136 24.68 20.28 5.26
C THR A 136 23.95 21.11 4.20
N GLY A 137 22.92 21.83 4.60
CA GLY A 137 22.09 22.72 3.80
C GLY A 137 20.65 22.75 4.29
N LEU A 138 19.94 23.80 3.93
CA LEU A 138 18.52 23.97 4.24
C LEU A 138 17.72 22.81 3.63
N ASP A 139 16.68 22.33 4.33
CA ASP A 139 15.75 21.26 3.94
C ASP A 139 16.40 19.90 3.70
N ARG A 140 17.63 19.68 4.24
CA ARG A 140 18.27 18.37 4.21
C ARG A 140 18.07 17.60 5.51
N SER A 141 17.89 16.27 5.40
CA SER A 141 17.52 15.39 6.51
C SER A 141 18.48 15.52 7.71
N ALA A 142 19.73 15.15 7.57
CA ALA A 142 20.68 15.14 8.68
C ALA A 142 21.16 16.53 9.09
N GLY A 143 21.20 17.48 8.16
CA GLY A 143 21.72 18.83 8.41
C GLY A 143 20.66 19.85 8.83
N TRP A 144 19.37 19.59 8.61
CA TRP A 144 18.32 20.55 8.91
C TRP A 144 17.15 19.91 9.62
N PHE A 145 16.38 19.03 8.98
CA PHE A 145 15.15 18.50 9.55
C PHE A 145 15.38 17.75 10.86
N THR A 146 16.38 16.87 10.92
CA THR A 146 16.68 16.13 12.15
C THR A 146 17.11 17.05 13.28
N PRO A 147 18.16 17.89 13.16
CA PRO A 147 18.60 18.69 14.29
C PRO A 147 17.55 19.70 14.75
N ILE A 148 16.86 20.38 13.84
CA ILE A 148 15.88 21.39 14.22
C ILE A 148 14.63 20.72 14.81
N GLY A 149 14.18 19.59 14.23
CA GLY A 149 13.08 18.79 14.78
C GLY A 149 13.37 18.24 16.19
N THR A 150 14.58 17.74 16.42
CA THR A 150 15.02 17.26 17.73
C THR A 150 15.05 18.40 18.77
N LEU A 151 15.57 19.57 18.41
CA LEU A 151 15.59 20.74 19.30
C LEU A 151 14.18 21.25 19.64
N LEU A 152 13.24 21.21 18.71
CA LEU A 152 11.83 21.54 18.96
C LEU A 152 11.16 20.48 19.84
N TYR A 153 11.38 19.20 19.57
CA TYR A 153 10.82 18.08 20.33
C TYR A 153 11.22 18.14 21.81
N HIS A 154 12.51 18.39 22.10
CA HIS A 154 13.02 18.54 23.45
C HIS A 154 12.73 19.93 24.07
N LYS A 155 11.97 20.81 23.37
CA LYS A 155 11.66 22.18 23.83
C LYS A 155 12.89 23.05 24.08
N ILE A 156 14.03 22.71 23.47
CA ILE A 156 15.30 23.49 23.56
C ILE A 156 15.22 24.72 22.64
N LEU A 157 14.63 24.53 21.43
CA LEU A 157 14.27 25.60 20.51
C LEU A 157 12.79 25.91 20.67
N SER A 158 12.44 27.18 20.91
CA SER A 158 11.07 27.67 20.92
C SER A 158 10.72 28.31 19.57
N TRP A 159 9.56 28.02 19.04
CA TRP A 159 9.05 28.58 17.80
C TRP A 159 7.53 28.79 17.89
N ASP A 160 7.09 30.02 17.63
CA ASP A 160 5.69 30.43 17.69
C ASP A 160 4.87 30.07 16.44
N ARG A 161 5.55 29.57 15.40
CA ARG A 161 4.97 29.25 14.09
C ARG A 161 4.37 30.43 13.31
N ALA A 162 4.41 31.63 13.84
CA ALA A 162 3.96 32.86 13.17
C ALA A 162 5.00 33.35 12.14
N THR A 163 6.26 33.05 12.38
CA THR A 163 7.39 33.38 11.49
C THR A 163 7.98 32.09 10.88
N PRO A 164 8.70 32.19 9.77
CA PRO A 164 9.42 31.03 9.23
C PRO A 164 10.36 30.41 10.25
N ILE A 165 10.47 29.08 10.29
CA ILE A 165 11.36 28.37 11.22
C ILE A 165 12.83 28.83 11.08
N THR A 166 13.24 29.25 9.89
CA THR A 166 14.57 29.82 9.62
C THR A 166 14.87 31.02 10.51
N HIS A 167 13.87 31.86 10.82
CA HIS A 167 13.98 32.99 11.72
C HIS A 167 14.29 32.54 13.16
N ALA A 168 13.52 31.59 13.68
CA ALA A 168 13.75 31.04 15.02
C ALA A 168 15.14 30.41 15.16
N VAL A 169 15.60 29.68 14.14
CA VAL A 169 16.94 29.06 14.12
C VAL A 169 18.05 30.13 14.03
N ALA A 170 17.85 31.21 13.24
CA ALA A 170 18.76 32.34 13.16
C ALA A 170 18.94 33.08 14.49
N GLN A 171 17.87 33.11 15.31
CA GLN A 171 17.93 33.68 16.66
C GLN A 171 18.52 32.72 17.71
N PHE A 172 18.40 31.42 17.49
CA PHE A 172 18.85 30.39 18.40
C PHE A 172 20.39 30.26 18.42
N PHE A 173 21.01 30.10 17.24
CA PHE A 173 22.45 30.03 17.12
C PHE A 173 23.10 31.44 17.03
N SER A 174 24.31 31.59 17.58
CA SER A 174 25.04 32.87 17.48
C SER A 174 25.48 33.17 16.05
N ALA A 175 25.81 32.15 15.25
CA ALA A 175 26.09 32.19 13.84
C ALA A 175 25.99 30.78 13.26
N SER A 176 25.63 30.67 12.00
CA SER A 176 25.50 29.36 11.32
C SER A 176 26.06 29.39 9.91
N CYS A 177 26.39 28.20 9.37
CA CYS A 177 26.46 27.98 7.96
C CYS A 177 25.37 26.98 7.56
N VAL A 178 24.32 27.48 6.91
CA VAL A 178 23.20 26.71 6.36
C VAL A 178 23.11 26.98 4.86
N PRO A 179 23.84 26.25 4.01
CA PRO A 179 23.82 26.45 2.56
C PRO A 179 22.41 26.42 1.99
N GLY A 180 22.03 27.44 1.21
CA GLY A 180 20.69 27.62 0.67
C GLY A 180 19.71 28.32 1.61
N ALA A 181 20.17 28.88 2.72
CA ALA A 181 19.34 29.72 3.58
C ALA A 181 18.88 31.00 2.88
N PRO A 182 17.69 31.52 3.22
CA PRO A 182 17.15 32.71 2.56
C PRO A 182 17.98 33.97 2.91
N ALA A 183 18.10 34.92 1.96
CA ALA A 183 18.92 36.11 2.07
C ALA A 183 18.48 37.05 3.21
N ASN A 184 17.23 37.01 3.63
CA ASN A 184 16.69 37.78 4.76
C ASN A 184 17.11 37.22 6.12
N GLU A 185 17.81 36.08 6.17
CA GLU A 185 18.34 35.48 7.41
C GLU A 185 19.88 35.40 7.35
N PRO A 186 20.61 36.52 7.34
CA PRO A 186 22.06 36.55 7.12
C PRO A 186 22.85 35.79 8.20
N ASN A 187 22.31 35.61 9.40
CA ASN A 187 22.95 34.86 10.47
C ASN A 187 23.11 33.38 10.15
N LEU A 188 22.22 32.82 9.34
CA LEU A 188 22.29 31.42 8.87
C LEU A 188 23.40 31.20 7.83
N CYS A 189 23.94 32.26 7.23
CA CYS A 189 25.00 32.21 6.23
C CYS A 189 26.34 32.76 6.76
N ARG A 190 26.36 33.26 7.98
CA ARG A 190 27.51 34.06 8.53
C ARG A 190 28.80 33.28 8.61
N LEU A 191 28.74 31.95 8.77
CA LEU A 191 29.93 31.10 8.82
C LEU A 191 30.29 30.49 7.45
N CYS A 192 29.42 30.59 6.43
CA CYS A 192 29.72 30.05 5.11
C CYS A 192 30.85 30.86 4.44
N LEU A 193 31.77 30.17 3.78
CA LEU A 193 32.84 30.79 3.02
C LEU A 193 32.36 31.41 1.69
N ASP A 194 31.18 31.02 1.23
CA ASP A 194 30.54 31.56 0.04
C ASP A 194 29.59 32.69 0.44
N PRO A 195 29.82 33.95 0.01
CA PRO A 195 28.91 35.06 0.33
C PRO A 195 27.49 34.89 -0.16
N LYS A 196 27.28 34.06 -1.21
CA LYS A 196 25.95 33.74 -1.75
C LYS A 196 25.24 32.61 -0.98
N CYS A 197 25.89 31.99 -0.01
CA CYS A 197 25.37 30.89 0.77
C CYS A 197 24.81 29.77 -0.12
N SER A 198 25.46 29.50 -1.22
CA SER A 198 24.95 28.59 -2.25
C SER A 198 25.01 27.13 -1.79
N ARG A 199 24.12 26.32 -2.35
CA ARG A 199 24.09 24.87 -2.11
C ARG A 199 25.28 24.12 -2.72
N THR A 200 26.16 24.84 -3.43
CA THR A 200 27.43 24.35 -4.05
C THR A 200 28.67 24.93 -3.40
N GLY A 201 28.52 25.73 -2.35
CA GLY A 201 29.64 26.37 -1.64
C GLY A 201 30.54 25.37 -0.90
N PRO A 202 31.75 25.81 -0.46
CA PRO A 202 32.77 24.94 0.15
C PRO A 202 32.31 24.22 1.44
N TYR A 203 31.34 24.76 2.15
CA TYR A 203 30.77 24.18 3.38
C TYR A 203 29.44 23.49 3.13
N SER A 204 29.02 23.29 1.88
CA SER A 204 27.81 22.57 1.53
C SER A 204 27.98 21.04 1.58
N GLY A 205 26.92 20.32 1.87
CA GLY A 205 26.90 18.86 1.97
C GLY A 205 27.55 18.32 3.23
N TYR A 206 27.67 17.00 3.34
CA TYR A 206 28.21 16.34 4.54
C TYR A 206 29.65 16.71 4.80
N SER A 207 30.52 16.56 3.81
CA SER A 207 31.93 16.90 3.90
C SER A 207 32.15 18.41 4.16
N GLY A 208 31.33 19.27 3.55
CA GLY A 208 31.36 20.71 3.74
C GLY A 208 31.01 21.16 5.17
N ALA A 209 29.90 20.62 5.73
CA ALA A 209 29.50 20.89 7.11
C ALA A 209 30.56 20.41 8.12
N PHE A 210 31.15 19.24 7.88
CA PHE A 210 32.26 18.76 8.71
C PHE A 210 33.51 19.61 8.56
N LYS A 211 33.82 20.08 7.34
CA LYS A 211 34.92 21.00 7.08
C LYS A 211 34.72 22.32 7.85
N CYS A 212 33.51 22.87 7.90
CA CYS A 212 33.17 24.06 8.69
C CYS A 212 33.52 23.87 10.20
N LEU A 213 33.20 22.70 10.77
CA LEU A 213 33.60 22.34 12.15
C LEU A 213 35.13 22.19 12.28
N LYS A 214 35.78 21.47 11.35
CA LYS A 214 37.22 21.18 11.34
C LYS A 214 38.03 22.45 11.28
N ASP A 215 37.65 23.37 10.40
CA ASP A 215 38.30 24.67 10.21
C ASP A 215 38.08 25.65 11.38
N GLY A 216 37.26 25.29 12.37
CA GLY A 216 36.96 26.12 13.55
C GLY A 216 35.86 27.16 13.33
N GLY A 217 35.14 27.09 12.22
CA GLY A 217 33.99 27.95 11.93
C GLY A 217 32.85 27.72 12.88
N GLY A 218 32.52 26.46 13.21
CA GLY A 218 31.43 26.09 14.12
C GLY A 218 31.84 25.28 15.34
N ASP A 219 30.97 25.22 16.33
CA ASP A 219 31.08 24.41 17.54
C ASP A 219 30.48 23.01 17.37
N VAL A 220 29.47 22.88 16.51
CA VAL A 220 28.77 21.63 16.20
C VAL A 220 28.52 21.50 14.71
N ALA A 221 28.65 20.29 14.14
CA ALA A 221 28.26 19.96 12.79
C ALA A 221 27.19 18.84 12.77
N PHE A 222 26.09 19.06 12.03
CA PHE A 222 25.03 18.10 11.83
C PHE A 222 25.22 17.37 10.51
N VAL A 223 25.61 16.08 10.60
CA VAL A 223 26.07 15.29 9.46
C VAL A 223 25.59 13.83 9.55
N LYS A 224 25.90 12.99 8.56
CA LYS A 224 25.71 11.54 8.69
C LYS A 224 26.88 10.89 9.45
N HIS A 225 26.62 9.76 10.10
CA HIS A 225 27.57 9.03 10.96
C HIS A 225 28.91 8.68 10.30
N THR A 226 28.93 8.44 8.97
CA THR A 226 30.14 8.08 8.25
C THR A 226 31.05 9.29 7.93
N THR A 227 30.52 10.51 8.07
CA THR A 227 31.18 11.73 7.56
C THR A 227 32.55 11.98 8.15
N VAL A 228 32.75 11.76 9.46
CA VAL A 228 34.05 11.93 10.10
C VAL A 228 35.06 10.94 9.56
N LEU A 229 34.70 9.68 9.46
CA LEU A 229 35.56 8.60 8.96
C LEU A 229 35.90 8.77 7.47
N GLU A 230 34.99 9.33 6.68
CA GLU A 230 35.19 9.59 5.24
C GLU A 230 36.13 10.79 4.97
N ASN A 231 36.20 11.77 5.90
CA ASN A 231 36.93 13.03 5.67
C ASN A 231 38.17 13.20 6.57
N ASP A 232 38.29 12.50 7.71
CA ASP A 232 39.43 12.57 8.62
C ASP A 232 39.59 11.23 9.40
N PRO A 233 39.84 10.10 8.71
CA PRO A 233 39.92 8.77 9.36
C PRO A 233 41.02 8.68 10.40
N SER A 234 42.17 9.31 10.17
CA SER A 234 43.33 9.37 11.09
C SER A 234 43.12 10.32 12.27
N GLY A 235 42.25 11.33 12.10
CA GLY A 235 41.94 12.32 13.12
C GLY A 235 40.60 12.08 13.84
N LYS A 236 39.95 10.92 13.65
CA LYS A 236 38.61 10.64 14.21
C LYS A 236 38.52 10.83 15.73
N ASP A 237 39.59 10.52 16.46
CA ASP A 237 39.64 10.63 17.92
C ASP A 237 39.70 12.08 18.45
N LYS A 238 39.80 13.08 17.53
CA LYS A 238 39.69 14.51 17.85
C LYS A 238 38.23 14.99 17.94
N TYR A 239 37.27 14.12 17.61
CA TYR A 239 35.83 14.41 17.55
C TYR A 239 35.06 13.44 18.41
N GLU A 240 33.87 13.89 18.86
CA GLU A 240 32.91 13.14 19.63
C GLU A 240 31.50 13.40 19.09
N LEU A 241 30.57 12.45 19.34
CA LEU A 241 29.15 12.62 19.11
C LEU A 241 28.50 13.25 20.34
N LEU A 242 27.64 14.24 20.12
CA LEU A 242 26.77 14.84 21.11
C LEU A 242 25.44 14.08 21.09
N CYS A 243 25.10 13.35 22.14
CA CYS A 243 23.91 12.51 22.23
C CYS A 243 22.70 13.33 22.72
N GLU A 244 21.49 12.83 22.45
CA GLU A 244 20.25 13.48 22.90
C GLU A 244 20.07 13.46 24.41
N ASP A 245 20.63 12.47 25.11
CA ASP A 245 20.63 12.37 26.56
C ASP A 245 21.67 13.29 27.24
N GLY A 246 22.39 14.10 26.46
CA GLY A 246 23.44 15.00 26.93
C GLY A 246 24.83 14.36 27.12
N SER A 247 24.93 13.04 26.96
CA SER A 247 26.22 12.32 27.03
C SER A 247 27.08 12.53 25.76
N ARG A 248 28.34 12.07 25.85
CA ARG A 248 29.30 12.10 24.74
C ARG A 248 29.74 10.67 24.43
N LYS A 249 29.87 10.35 23.15
CA LYS A 249 30.35 9.05 22.66
C LYS A 249 31.37 9.23 21.55
N PRO A 250 32.34 8.28 21.41
CA PRO A 250 33.21 8.24 20.24
C PRO A 250 32.40 8.14 18.93
N VAL A 251 32.97 8.64 17.81
CA VAL A 251 32.28 8.71 16.50
C VAL A 251 31.86 7.37 15.93
N ASP A 252 32.47 6.27 16.33
CA ASP A 252 32.12 4.89 15.95
C ASP A 252 30.93 4.32 16.75
N LYS A 253 30.54 4.95 17.87
CA LYS A 253 29.41 4.55 18.71
C LYS A 253 28.07 5.20 18.28
N TYR A 254 27.92 5.52 16.99
CA TYR A 254 26.73 6.18 16.47
C TYR A 254 25.43 5.38 16.63
N HIS A 255 25.51 4.06 16.77
CA HIS A 255 24.32 3.24 17.07
C HIS A 255 23.72 3.58 18.44
N GLU A 256 24.55 3.97 19.39
CA GLU A 256 24.17 4.34 20.77
C GLU A 256 23.94 5.86 20.92
N CYS A 257 24.42 6.66 19.96
CA CYS A 257 24.45 8.12 20.02
C CYS A 257 24.16 8.73 18.64
N HIS A 258 22.93 8.90 18.32
CA HIS A 258 22.45 9.54 17.07
C HIS A 258 21.15 10.30 17.37
N TRP A 259 20.80 11.26 16.52
CA TRP A 259 19.60 12.08 16.65
C TRP A 259 18.44 11.55 15.79
N ALA A 260 18.70 10.78 14.78
CA ALA A 260 17.70 10.01 14.05
C ALA A 260 18.35 8.91 13.19
N LYS A 261 17.60 7.85 12.93
CA LYS A 261 17.85 6.91 11.86
C LYS A 261 17.04 7.35 10.64
N VAL A 262 17.73 7.81 9.60
CA VAL A 262 17.15 8.43 8.41
C VAL A 262 17.16 7.44 7.26
N ALA A 263 16.07 7.38 6.48
CA ALA A 263 16.00 6.57 5.26
C ALA A 263 17.04 7.03 4.24
N ALA A 264 17.58 6.10 3.45
CA ALA A 264 18.49 6.38 2.36
C ALA A 264 17.83 7.29 1.31
N HIS A 265 18.64 7.88 0.42
CA HIS A 265 18.12 8.51 -0.77
C HIS A 265 17.34 7.49 -1.61
N ALA A 266 16.28 7.92 -2.25
CA ALA A 266 15.50 7.05 -3.10
C ALA A 266 15.04 7.74 -4.38
N VAL A 267 14.96 6.94 -5.42
CA VAL A 267 14.34 7.34 -6.68
C VAL A 267 12.83 7.39 -6.48
N VAL A 268 12.23 8.52 -6.79
CA VAL A 268 10.78 8.72 -6.75
C VAL A 268 10.19 8.70 -8.15
N ALA A 269 8.95 8.22 -8.23
CA ALA A 269 8.17 8.17 -9.47
C ALA A 269 6.67 8.26 -9.17
N ARG A 270 5.86 8.43 -10.22
CA ARG A 270 4.40 8.32 -10.12
C ARG A 270 3.98 6.92 -9.68
N SER A 271 2.86 6.83 -8.97
CA SER A 271 2.38 5.56 -8.38
C SER A 271 1.46 4.74 -9.31
N VAL A 272 0.93 5.35 -10.39
CA VAL A 272 -0.26 4.85 -11.11
C VAL A 272 0.01 4.41 -12.56
N ASP A 273 1.17 4.66 -13.13
CA ASP A 273 1.45 4.47 -14.57
C ASP A 273 2.33 3.24 -14.93
N GLY A 274 2.65 2.40 -13.93
CA GLY A 274 3.49 1.21 -14.14
C GLY A 274 4.99 1.49 -14.35
N ARG A 275 5.40 2.75 -14.42
CA ARG A 275 6.81 3.15 -14.67
C ARG A 275 7.79 2.69 -13.60
N ALA A 276 7.32 2.43 -12.38
CA ALA A 276 8.15 1.94 -11.27
C ALA A 276 8.91 0.64 -11.63
N ASP A 277 8.26 -0.29 -12.33
CA ASP A 277 8.87 -1.56 -12.73
C ASP A 277 9.90 -1.37 -13.84
N GLU A 278 9.65 -0.46 -14.77
CA GLU A 278 10.57 -0.08 -15.84
C GLU A 278 11.82 0.64 -15.29
N ILE A 279 11.63 1.58 -14.35
CA ILE A 279 12.71 2.29 -13.66
C ILE A 279 13.59 1.29 -12.89
N TRP A 280 12.99 0.35 -12.17
CA TRP A 280 13.75 -0.70 -11.48
C TRP A 280 14.53 -1.58 -12.46
N SER A 281 13.90 -2.03 -13.54
CA SER A 281 14.53 -2.85 -14.57
C SER A 281 15.75 -2.13 -15.18
N PHE A 282 15.60 -0.85 -15.52
CA PHE A 282 16.67 -0.03 -16.06
C PHE A 282 17.82 0.13 -15.05
N LEU A 283 17.53 0.55 -13.81
CA LEU A 283 18.55 0.81 -12.81
C LEU A 283 19.29 -0.46 -12.38
N SER A 284 18.61 -1.60 -12.29
CA SER A 284 19.26 -2.89 -11.98
C SER A 284 20.20 -3.34 -13.10
N GLN A 285 19.86 -3.11 -14.37
CA GLN A 285 20.75 -3.37 -15.51
C GLN A 285 21.94 -2.40 -15.52
N ALA A 286 21.70 -1.12 -15.25
CA ALA A 286 22.75 -0.11 -15.16
C ALA A 286 23.74 -0.42 -14.02
N GLU A 287 23.23 -0.86 -12.86
CA GLU A 287 24.07 -1.29 -11.73
C GLU A 287 24.90 -2.53 -12.07
N ALA A 288 24.30 -3.55 -12.68
CA ALA A 288 25.02 -4.76 -13.07
C ALA A 288 26.20 -4.45 -14.01
N LYS A 289 26.06 -3.44 -14.89
CA LYS A 289 27.08 -3.06 -15.86
C LYS A 289 28.05 -2.00 -15.34
N TYR A 290 27.57 -1.02 -14.57
CA TYR A 290 28.31 0.19 -14.17
C TYR A 290 28.35 0.43 -12.66
N GLY A 291 27.99 -0.58 -11.87
CA GLY A 291 28.05 -0.52 -10.41
C GLY A 291 29.46 -0.37 -9.86
N LYS A 292 29.58 -0.27 -8.55
CA LYS A 292 30.83 0.05 -7.85
C LYS A 292 31.98 -0.92 -8.16
N ASN A 293 31.67 -2.20 -8.27
CA ASN A 293 32.65 -3.31 -8.40
C ASN A 293 32.92 -3.73 -9.86
N THR A 294 32.37 -3.06 -10.85
CA THR A 294 32.57 -3.37 -12.27
C THR A 294 33.92 -2.85 -12.77
N LYS A 295 34.44 -3.38 -13.88
CA LYS A 295 35.71 -2.93 -14.50
C LYS A 295 35.51 -1.78 -15.48
N GLU A 296 34.30 -1.37 -15.74
CA GLU A 296 33.96 -0.31 -16.70
C GLU A 296 34.50 1.06 -16.27
N SER A 297 34.87 1.90 -17.24
CA SER A 297 35.39 3.25 -17.01
C SER A 297 34.29 4.20 -16.47
N PHE A 298 33.05 4.08 -16.95
CA PHE A 298 31.91 4.79 -16.39
C PHE A 298 31.47 4.11 -15.10
N LYS A 299 31.18 4.93 -14.08
CA LYS A 299 30.69 4.47 -12.78
C LYS A 299 29.39 5.14 -12.42
N LEU A 300 28.41 4.34 -12.01
CA LEU A 300 27.10 4.84 -11.61
C LEU A 300 27.17 5.67 -10.31
N PHE A 301 28.01 5.24 -9.35
CA PHE A 301 28.16 5.86 -8.03
C PHE A 301 29.45 6.71 -7.87
N SER A 302 30.01 7.19 -8.96
CA SER A 302 31.04 8.21 -8.94
C SER A 302 31.08 8.94 -10.28
N SER A 303 31.74 10.11 -10.34
CA SER A 303 31.85 10.87 -11.60
C SER A 303 33.04 11.78 -11.59
N PRO A 304 33.76 11.91 -12.71
CA PRO A 304 34.81 12.91 -12.87
C PRO A 304 34.27 14.36 -12.93
N HIS A 305 32.99 14.53 -13.17
CA HIS A 305 32.33 15.84 -13.31
C HIS A 305 31.91 16.46 -11.98
N GLY A 306 32.01 15.74 -10.84
CA GLY A 306 31.66 16.21 -9.52
C GLY A 306 31.20 15.08 -8.58
N LYS A 307 30.98 15.42 -7.31
CA LYS A 307 30.51 14.48 -6.27
C LYS A 307 29.00 14.39 -6.26
N ASP A 308 28.50 13.18 -5.92
CA ASP A 308 27.09 12.92 -5.63
C ASP A 308 26.13 13.25 -6.80
N LEU A 309 26.58 13.06 -8.05
CA LEU A 309 25.78 13.33 -9.24
C LEU A 309 24.85 12.16 -9.56
N LEU A 310 23.57 12.43 -9.79
CA LEU A 310 22.46 11.49 -9.96
C LEU A 310 22.22 10.61 -8.72
N PHE A 311 23.27 10.04 -8.14
CA PHE A 311 23.24 9.18 -6.95
C PHE A 311 24.40 9.54 -6.02
N LYS A 312 24.33 9.11 -4.76
CA LYS A 312 25.43 9.33 -3.81
C LYS A 312 26.64 8.47 -4.13
N ASP A 313 27.83 9.04 -4.08
CA ASP A 313 29.10 8.32 -4.31
C ASP A 313 29.34 7.22 -3.26
N THR A 314 28.72 7.36 -2.08
CA THR A 314 28.75 6.36 -1.00
C THR A 314 27.80 5.20 -1.21
N ALA A 315 26.87 5.28 -2.17
CA ALA A 315 26.02 4.17 -2.53
C ALA A 315 26.86 2.99 -3.08
N SER A 316 26.46 1.79 -2.74
CA SER A 316 27.11 0.55 -3.18
C SER A 316 26.28 -0.17 -4.24
N ASN A 317 24.97 -0.13 -4.11
CA ASN A 317 23.99 -0.77 -4.99
C ASN A 317 22.61 -0.15 -4.78
N PHE A 318 21.63 -0.68 -5.53
CA PHE A 318 20.22 -0.34 -5.41
C PHE A 318 19.41 -1.46 -4.76
N LYS A 319 18.27 -1.08 -4.15
CA LYS A 319 17.28 -2.02 -3.66
C LYS A 319 15.88 -1.56 -4.08
N ARG A 320 15.12 -2.48 -4.69
CA ARG A 320 13.74 -2.18 -5.06
C ARG A 320 12.90 -1.93 -3.81
N VAL A 321 12.18 -0.82 -3.79
CA VAL A 321 11.22 -0.51 -2.71
C VAL A 321 9.97 -1.39 -2.90
N PRO A 322 9.46 -2.05 -1.84
CA PRO A 322 8.23 -2.83 -1.91
C PRO A 322 7.04 -2.00 -2.42
N ARG A 323 6.14 -2.60 -3.21
CA ARG A 323 5.03 -1.88 -3.84
C ARG A 323 4.09 -1.17 -2.86
N LEU A 324 3.85 -1.77 -1.70
CA LEU A 324 2.99 -1.20 -0.65
C LEU A 324 3.70 -0.16 0.24
N MET A 325 5.03 0.03 0.09
CA MET A 325 5.75 1.02 0.86
C MET A 325 5.53 2.41 0.27
N ASP A 326 4.70 3.22 0.91
CA ASP A 326 4.55 4.64 0.62
C ASP A 326 5.70 5.48 1.24
N SER A 327 5.68 6.79 0.98
CA SER A 327 6.73 7.69 1.49
C SER A 327 6.73 7.81 3.01
N GLN A 328 5.57 7.75 3.66
CA GLN A 328 5.47 7.81 5.13
C GLN A 328 6.10 6.58 5.78
N PHE A 329 5.81 5.40 5.25
CA PHE A 329 6.44 4.15 5.69
C PHE A 329 7.95 4.15 5.43
N TYR A 330 8.36 4.64 4.24
CA TYR A 330 9.77 4.72 3.85
C TYR A 330 10.57 5.62 4.78
N LEU A 331 10.06 6.81 5.08
CA LEU A 331 10.72 7.79 5.96
C LEU A 331 10.65 7.39 7.43
N GLY A 332 9.58 6.72 7.85
CA GLY A 332 9.29 6.35 9.24
C GLY A 332 8.67 7.48 10.05
N TYR A 333 7.87 7.09 11.06
CA TYR A 333 7.02 8.01 11.82
C TYR A 333 7.80 9.16 12.47
N GLN A 334 8.90 8.90 13.18
CA GLN A 334 9.65 9.93 13.90
C GLN A 334 10.16 11.03 12.95
N TYR A 335 10.79 10.62 11.85
CA TYR A 335 11.29 11.57 10.85
C TYR A 335 10.16 12.32 10.16
N TRP A 336 9.07 11.62 9.83
CA TRP A 336 7.87 12.21 9.24
C TRP A 336 7.24 13.28 10.16
N ALA A 337 7.02 12.95 11.44
CA ALA A 337 6.47 13.86 12.43
C ALA A 337 7.39 15.07 12.67
N ALA A 338 8.71 14.86 12.68
CA ALA A 338 9.69 15.95 12.81
C ALA A 338 9.58 16.94 11.65
N ILE A 339 9.49 16.47 10.39
CA ILE A 339 9.30 17.37 9.25
C ILE A 339 7.97 18.11 9.30
N GLN A 340 6.88 17.41 9.65
CA GLN A 340 5.58 18.05 9.81
C GLN A 340 5.60 19.16 10.86
N SER A 341 6.32 18.95 11.99
CA SER A 341 6.42 19.95 13.05
C SER A 341 7.13 21.25 12.63
N LEU A 342 7.94 21.19 11.56
CA LEU A 342 8.66 22.33 11.00
C LEU A 342 7.88 23.14 9.97
N ARG A 343 6.64 22.72 9.63
CA ARG A 343 5.79 23.46 8.69
C ARG A 343 4.93 24.48 9.42
N PRO A 344 4.69 25.67 8.83
CA PRO A 344 3.70 26.59 9.35
C PRO A 344 2.31 25.93 9.32
N VAL A 345 1.52 26.14 10.36
CA VAL A 345 0.15 25.62 10.42
C VAL A 345 -0.69 26.38 9.37
N SER A 346 -1.14 25.68 8.33
CA SER A 346 -2.27 26.16 7.55
C SER A 346 -3.49 26.17 8.47
N SER A 347 -4.27 27.24 8.45
CA SER A 347 -5.29 27.67 9.43
C SER A 347 -6.48 26.73 9.66
N LEU A 348 -6.35 25.41 9.46
CA LEU A 348 -7.44 24.43 9.55
C LEU A 348 -7.17 23.24 10.49
N GLU A 349 -5.97 23.13 11.06
CA GLU A 349 -5.70 22.11 12.06
C GLU A 349 -5.09 22.78 13.29
N THR A 350 -5.90 23.02 14.30
CA THR A 350 -5.39 23.22 15.66
C THR A 350 -4.64 21.94 16.03
N PRO A 351 -3.35 22.00 16.42
CA PRO A 351 -2.70 20.85 17.00
C PRO A 351 -3.45 20.52 18.29
N GLU A 352 -4.21 19.44 18.30
CA GLU A 352 -4.66 18.86 19.56
C GLU A 352 -3.44 18.71 20.47
N ALA A 353 -3.61 19.14 21.71
CA ALA A 353 -2.59 19.03 22.74
C ALA A 353 -2.08 17.58 22.77
N PRO A 354 -0.75 17.33 22.65
CA PRO A 354 -0.25 15.99 22.52
C PRO A 354 -0.48 15.21 23.82
N LEU A 355 -0.95 13.95 23.70
CA LEU A 355 -0.58 12.87 24.59
C LEU A 355 -1.49 12.45 25.74
N LYS A 356 -2.77 12.80 25.81
CA LYS A 356 -3.63 12.17 26.81
C LYS A 356 -4.42 10.95 26.32
N LYS A 357 -4.77 10.88 25.04
CA LYS A 357 -5.62 9.82 24.48
C LYS A 357 -4.79 8.73 23.79
N VAL A 358 -5.11 7.46 24.04
CA VAL A 358 -4.58 6.31 23.32
C VAL A 358 -5.60 5.90 22.26
N LYS A 359 -5.18 5.81 21.00
CA LYS A 359 -6.03 5.36 19.90
C LYS A 359 -5.84 3.86 19.66
N TRP A 360 -6.81 3.06 20.09
CA TRP A 360 -6.80 1.61 19.93
C TRP A 360 -7.22 1.20 18.53
N CYS A 361 -6.53 0.26 17.89
CA CYS A 361 -6.88 -0.23 16.55
C CYS A 361 -7.76 -1.47 16.64
N THR A 362 -8.85 -1.47 15.86
CA THR A 362 -9.86 -2.56 15.77
C THR A 362 -9.91 -3.11 14.35
N ILE A 363 -10.14 -4.42 14.19
CA ILE A 363 -10.12 -5.09 12.89
C ILE A 363 -11.50 -5.57 12.41
N SER A 364 -12.56 -5.25 13.14
CA SER A 364 -13.94 -5.62 12.79
C SER A 364 -14.94 -4.61 13.33
N LYS A 365 -16.19 -4.72 12.86
CA LYS A 365 -17.29 -3.90 13.38
C LYS A 365 -17.59 -4.20 14.85
N ASP A 366 -17.53 -5.47 15.24
CA ASP A 366 -17.80 -5.91 16.60
C ASP A 366 -16.69 -5.43 17.55
N GLU A 367 -15.41 -5.54 17.14
CA GLU A 367 -14.30 -4.92 17.90
C GLU A 367 -14.44 -3.42 18.00
N LYS A 368 -14.89 -2.74 16.92
CA LYS A 368 -15.12 -1.30 16.95
C LYS A 368 -16.23 -0.93 17.94
N ALA A 369 -17.34 -1.67 17.93
CA ALA A 369 -18.45 -1.46 18.88
C ALA A 369 -17.96 -1.61 20.32
N LYS A 370 -17.28 -2.71 20.66
CA LYS A 370 -16.72 -2.91 21.99
C LYS A 370 -15.69 -1.83 22.38
N CYS A 371 -14.86 -1.40 21.43
CA CYS A 371 -13.91 -0.31 21.68
C CYS A 371 -14.64 1.02 21.93
N ASP A 372 -15.72 1.32 21.22
CA ASP A 372 -16.49 2.54 21.41
C ASP A 372 -17.19 2.55 22.77
N GLU A 373 -17.71 1.41 23.23
CA GLU A 373 -18.22 1.24 24.60
C GLU A 373 -17.10 1.48 25.63
N TRP A 374 -15.90 0.92 25.43
CA TRP A 374 -14.75 1.16 26.28
C TRP A 374 -14.32 2.63 26.25
N SER A 375 -14.30 3.27 25.08
CA SER A 375 -14.00 4.68 24.92
C SER A 375 -14.96 5.58 25.72
N ALA A 376 -16.27 5.24 25.68
CA ALA A 376 -17.33 6.00 26.36
C ALA A 376 -17.12 6.01 27.90
N VAL A 377 -16.63 4.91 28.48
CA VAL A 377 -16.40 4.79 29.95
C VAL A 377 -14.97 5.14 30.36
N SER A 378 -14.05 5.36 29.42
CA SER A 378 -12.62 5.54 29.65
C SER A 378 -12.23 6.95 30.13
N GLU A 379 -13.20 7.83 30.42
CA GLU A 379 -12.96 9.23 30.82
C GLU A 379 -12.06 10.02 29.85
N GLY A 380 -12.19 9.72 28.56
CA GLY A 380 -11.43 10.41 27.52
C GLY A 380 -9.99 9.93 27.34
N SER A 381 -9.57 8.83 27.99
CA SER A 381 -8.23 8.26 27.86
C SER A 381 -8.05 7.39 26.61
N LEU A 382 -9.14 6.95 25.98
CA LEU A 382 -9.17 6.02 24.84
C LEU A 382 -9.96 6.60 23.66
N ASP A 383 -9.54 6.26 22.45
CA ASP A 383 -10.24 6.46 21.18
C ASP A 383 -10.05 5.22 20.29
N CYS A 384 -10.86 5.06 19.26
CA CYS A 384 -10.90 3.85 18.44
C CYS A 384 -10.63 4.14 16.96
N ALA A 385 -9.59 3.51 16.41
CA ALA A 385 -9.30 3.49 14.97
C ALA A 385 -9.74 2.17 14.35
N VAL A 386 -10.12 2.19 13.08
CA VAL A 386 -10.51 0.98 12.33
C VAL A 386 -9.43 0.59 11.34
N GLY A 387 -9.02 -0.67 11.38
CA GLY A 387 -8.22 -1.34 10.37
C GLY A 387 -9.01 -2.45 9.68
N GLU A 388 -8.64 -2.79 8.46
CA GLU A 388 -9.28 -3.88 7.72
C GLU A 388 -8.77 -5.26 8.16
N THR A 389 -7.50 -5.32 8.56
CA THR A 389 -6.81 -6.54 9.00
C THR A 389 -5.85 -6.22 10.14
N THR A 390 -5.35 -7.25 10.82
CA THR A 390 -4.30 -7.12 11.84
C THR A 390 -3.04 -6.44 11.27
N GLU A 391 -2.66 -6.76 10.03
CA GLU A 391 -1.50 -6.12 9.37
C GLU A 391 -1.77 -4.65 9.06
N ASP A 392 -3.00 -4.28 8.67
CA ASP A 392 -3.37 -2.87 8.48
C ASP A 392 -3.28 -2.09 9.80
N CYS A 393 -3.72 -2.69 10.92
CA CYS A 393 -3.53 -2.09 12.24
C CYS A 393 -2.05 -1.90 12.60
N ILE A 394 -1.18 -2.89 12.35
CA ILE A 394 0.27 -2.76 12.54
C ILE A 394 0.81 -1.60 11.69
N ALA A 395 0.37 -1.50 10.44
CA ALA A 395 0.75 -0.40 9.55
C ALA A 395 0.29 0.96 10.07
N LYS A 396 -0.96 1.09 10.51
CA LYS A 396 -1.52 2.33 11.10
C LYS A 396 -0.77 2.75 12.36
N ILE A 397 -0.45 1.81 13.26
CA ILE A 397 0.33 2.10 14.47
C ILE A 397 1.73 2.56 14.09
N THR A 398 2.37 1.90 13.12
CA THR A 398 3.71 2.27 12.65
C THR A 398 3.74 3.67 12.02
N LYS A 399 2.65 4.10 11.37
CA LYS A 399 2.49 5.44 10.77
C LYS A 399 2.04 6.50 11.77
N GLY A 400 1.47 6.12 12.91
CA GLY A 400 0.92 7.03 13.91
C GLY A 400 -0.57 7.33 13.76
N ASP A 401 -1.28 6.63 12.88
CA ASP A 401 -2.74 6.76 12.70
C ASP A 401 -3.51 6.05 13.83
N ALA A 402 -2.87 5.10 14.51
CA ALA A 402 -3.30 4.44 15.74
C ALA A 402 -2.12 4.29 16.71
N ASP A 403 -2.39 3.86 17.96
CA ASP A 403 -1.35 3.75 18.98
C ASP A 403 -1.11 2.31 19.44
N ALA A 404 -2.13 1.48 19.60
CA ALA A 404 -2.00 0.16 20.21
C ALA A 404 -2.99 -0.88 19.66
N ILE A 405 -2.61 -2.15 19.77
CA ILE A 405 -3.44 -3.34 19.52
C ILE A 405 -2.85 -4.52 20.30
N SER A 406 -3.70 -5.48 20.73
CA SER A 406 -3.22 -6.77 21.26
C SER A 406 -3.03 -7.78 20.13
N LEU A 407 -1.86 -8.41 20.07
CA LEU A 407 -1.42 -9.26 18.96
C LEU A 407 -0.99 -10.66 19.41
N ASP A 408 -1.33 -11.64 18.59
CA ASP A 408 -0.73 -12.98 18.61
C ASP A 408 0.79 -12.91 18.38
N GLY A 409 1.55 -13.84 18.97
CA GLY A 409 3.02 -13.87 18.86
C GLY A 409 3.57 -13.83 17.43
N GLY A 410 2.86 -14.41 16.44
CA GLY A 410 3.25 -14.31 15.04
C GLY A 410 3.19 -12.89 14.52
N TYR A 411 2.16 -12.14 14.88
CA TYR A 411 2.04 -10.72 14.54
C TYR A 411 2.90 -9.82 15.41
N VAL A 412 3.25 -10.23 16.66
CA VAL A 412 4.28 -9.54 17.47
C VAL A 412 5.63 -9.58 16.74
N TYR A 413 5.97 -10.68 16.06
CA TYR A 413 7.16 -10.76 15.20
C TYR A 413 7.10 -9.71 14.08
N THR A 414 6.00 -9.65 13.33
CA THR A 414 5.81 -8.67 12.23
C THR A 414 5.85 -7.23 12.77
N ALA A 415 5.16 -6.96 13.88
CA ALA A 415 5.13 -5.65 14.53
C ALA A 415 6.54 -5.23 15.00
N GLY A 416 7.31 -6.14 15.57
CA GLY A 416 8.71 -5.91 15.97
C GLY A 416 9.60 -5.58 14.78
N LYS A 417 9.44 -6.27 13.65
CA LYS A 417 10.13 -5.90 12.39
C LYS A 417 9.75 -4.49 11.91
N CYS A 418 8.53 -4.04 12.18
CA CYS A 418 8.06 -2.67 11.90
C CYS A 418 8.57 -1.64 12.92
N GLY A 419 9.28 -2.05 13.97
CA GLY A 419 9.83 -1.17 15.02
C GLY A 419 8.88 -0.93 16.19
N LEU A 420 7.78 -1.68 16.31
CA LEU A 420 6.89 -1.64 17.46
C LEU A 420 7.47 -2.48 18.61
N VAL A 421 7.08 -2.15 19.84
CA VAL A 421 7.53 -2.82 21.06
C VAL A 421 6.35 -3.40 21.85
N PRO A 422 6.49 -4.59 22.45
CA PRO A 422 5.47 -5.13 23.34
C PRO A 422 5.55 -4.43 24.71
N VAL A 423 4.39 -4.12 25.28
CA VAL A 423 4.30 -3.36 26.56
C VAL A 423 3.53 -4.09 27.66
N MET A 424 2.53 -4.89 27.30
CA MET A 424 1.73 -5.71 28.21
C MET A 424 1.51 -7.09 27.58
N GLY A 425 1.54 -8.15 28.39
CA GLY A 425 1.22 -9.52 27.96
C GLY A 425 -0.10 -10.00 28.54
N GLU A 426 -0.90 -10.72 27.74
CA GLU A 426 -2.13 -11.37 28.23
C GLU A 426 -1.79 -12.62 29.04
N TYR A 427 -2.35 -12.75 30.25
CA TYR A 427 -2.16 -13.89 31.15
C TYR A 427 -3.45 -14.70 31.22
N TYR A 428 -3.36 -16.03 31.03
CA TYR A 428 -4.52 -16.93 30.88
C TYR A 428 -4.73 -17.91 32.05
N GLU A 429 -3.84 -17.94 33.03
CA GLU A 429 -3.95 -18.82 34.19
C GLU A 429 -4.76 -18.17 35.33
N GLY A 430 -5.52 -18.96 36.07
CA GLY A 430 -6.54 -18.46 37.01
C GLY A 430 -6.04 -17.78 38.28
N ASP A 431 -4.70 -17.76 38.58
CA ASP A 431 -4.19 -17.11 39.79
C ASP A 431 -3.91 -15.62 39.59
N ILE A 432 -4.89 -14.80 39.90
CA ILE A 432 -4.86 -13.35 39.79
C ILE A 432 -3.75 -12.67 40.62
N LYS A 433 -3.22 -13.37 41.67
CA LYS A 433 -2.10 -12.86 42.48
C LYS A 433 -0.80 -12.75 41.67
N GLN A 434 -0.70 -13.50 40.59
CA GLN A 434 0.46 -13.41 39.66
C GLN A 434 0.44 -12.10 38.85
N CYS A 435 -0.72 -11.48 38.67
CA CYS A 435 -0.88 -10.23 37.94
C CYS A 435 -0.21 -9.03 38.65
N GLN A 436 0.06 -9.12 39.93
CA GLN A 436 0.58 -8.03 40.76
C GLN A 436 2.09 -8.12 41.03
N LYS A 437 2.75 -9.22 40.61
CA LYS A 437 4.20 -9.41 40.85
C LYS A 437 5.01 -8.72 39.73
N GLU A 438 5.89 -7.79 40.12
CA GLU A 438 6.98 -7.34 39.25
C GLU A 438 7.91 -8.52 38.97
N GLY A 439 8.20 -8.74 37.66
CA GLY A 439 9.02 -9.90 37.22
C GLY A 439 8.23 -11.19 37.03
N ALA A 440 6.93 -11.11 36.72
CA ALA A 440 6.05 -12.23 36.45
C ALA A 440 6.63 -13.23 35.43
N PRO A 441 6.29 -14.53 35.51
CA PRO A 441 6.80 -15.57 34.64
C PRO A 441 6.50 -15.27 33.18
N ARG A 442 7.27 -15.87 32.26
CA ARG A 442 6.99 -15.79 30.82
C ARG A 442 5.53 -16.11 30.58
N VAL A 443 4.81 -15.14 29.99
CA VAL A 443 3.40 -15.32 29.63
C VAL A 443 3.36 -16.24 28.43
N THR A 444 2.93 -17.49 28.62
CA THR A 444 2.93 -18.54 27.58
C THR A 444 1.62 -19.30 27.55
N TYR A 445 1.36 -20.00 26.45
CA TYR A 445 0.27 -20.95 26.31
C TYR A 445 0.68 -22.15 25.43
N TYR A 446 -0.13 -23.21 25.43
CA TYR A 446 0.14 -24.41 24.63
C TYR A 446 -0.61 -24.35 23.29
N ALA A 447 0.12 -24.49 22.18
CA ALA A 447 -0.46 -24.70 20.86
C ALA A 447 -0.79 -26.20 20.69
N VAL A 448 -2.02 -26.51 20.29
CA VAL A 448 -2.51 -27.90 20.18
C VAL A 448 -3.16 -28.15 18.82
N ALA A 449 -3.15 -29.43 18.40
CA ALA A 449 -3.96 -29.92 17.28
C ALA A 449 -5.14 -30.70 17.83
N VAL A 450 -6.35 -30.27 17.53
CA VAL A 450 -7.61 -30.87 18.02
C VAL A 450 -8.28 -31.63 16.90
N VAL A 451 -8.79 -32.85 17.20
CA VAL A 451 -9.54 -33.69 16.28
C VAL A 451 -10.81 -34.23 16.95
N LYS A 452 -11.77 -34.66 16.15
CA LYS A 452 -12.97 -35.39 16.67
C LYS A 452 -12.52 -36.78 17.12
N LYS A 453 -13.01 -37.22 18.29
CA LYS A 453 -12.77 -38.57 18.82
C LYS A 453 -13.34 -39.65 17.89
N SER A 454 -14.42 -39.34 17.20
CA SER A 454 -15.08 -40.24 16.22
C SER A 454 -14.20 -40.63 15.03
N ASN A 455 -13.06 -39.92 14.81
CA ASN A 455 -12.13 -40.18 13.69
C ASN A 455 -10.81 -40.75 14.22
N PRO A 456 -10.74 -42.00 14.69
CA PRO A 456 -9.56 -42.56 15.39
C PRO A 456 -8.32 -42.70 14.51
N ASN A 457 -8.47 -42.75 13.21
CA ASN A 457 -7.37 -42.94 12.24
C ASN A 457 -6.57 -41.65 11.96
N ILE A 458 -6.96 -40.50 12.52
CA ILE A 458 -6.23 -39.25 12.36
C ILE A 458 -5.22 -39.11 13.50
N THR A 459 -3.95 -39.09 13.16
CA THR A 459 -2.83 -38.86 14.06
C THR A 459 -1.92 -37.80 13.49
N TRP A 460 -0.94 -37.29 14.27
CA TRP A 460 0.05 -36.32 13.75
C TRP A 460 0.82 -36.87 12.53
N LYS A 461 1.00 -38.17 12.44
CA LYS A 461 1.72 -38.85 11.34
C LYS A 461 0.87 -39.03 10.08
N THR A 462 -0.49 -38.98 10.19
CA THR A 462 -1.44 -39.21 9.08
C THR A 462 -2.17 -37.96 8.62
N LEU A 463 -1.65 -36.76 8.94
CA LEU A 463 -2.31 -35.47 8.60
C LEU A 463 -2.30 -35.13 7.12
N ARG A 464 -1.36 -35.66 6.32
CA ARG A 464 -1.30 -35.38 4.90
C ARG A 464 -2.61 -35.76 4.20
N GLY A 465 -3.15 -34.84 3.38
CA GLY A 465 -4.41 -35.03 2.65
C GLY A 465 -5.68 -34.87 3.50
N LYS A 466 -5.58 -34.46 4.78
CA LYS A 466 -6.73 -34.17 5.64
C LYS A 466 -7.24 -32.74 5.45
N LYS A 467 -8.43 -32.46 5.97
CA LYS A 467 -9.05 -31.13 5.96
C LYS A 467 -8.64 -30.33 7.18
N SER A 468 -8.00 -29.18 6.99
CA SER A 468 -7.41 -28.40 8.07
C SER A 468 -8.13 -27.09 8.39
N CYS A 469 -8.15 -26.73 9.66
CA CYS A 469 -8.75 -25.51 10.18
C CYS A 469 -7.71 -24.70 10.97
N HIS A 470 -7.51 -23.47 10.56
CA HIS A 470 -6.47 -22.57 11.08
C HIS A 470 -7.07 -21.27 11.60
N THR A 471 -6.44 -20.65 12.59
CA THR A 471 -6.93 -19.39 13.16
C THR A 471 -6.80 -18.21 12.21
N ALA A 472 -5.74 -18.13 11.47
CA ALA A 472 -5.42 -17.34 10.28
C ALA A 472 -3.96 -17.58 9.88
N VAL A 473 -3.60 -17.23 8.65
CA VAL A 473 -2.21 -17.20 8.17
C VAL A 473 -1.38 -16.26 9.05
N GLY A 474 -0.15 -16.68 9.41
CA GLY A 474 0.78 -15.89 10.21
C GLY A 474 0.56 -15.91 11.73
N ARG A 475 -0.53 -16.51 12.24
CA ARG A 475 -0.80 -16.61 13.67
C ARG A 475 -0.08 -17.82 14.30
N THR A 476 0.32 -17.68 15.58
CA THR A 476 1.18 -18.63 16.28
C THR A 476 0.64 -20.06 16.29
N ALA A 477 -0.42 -20.34 17.04
CA ALA A 477 -0.92 -21.69 17.22
C ALA A 477 -1.61 -22.26 15.98
N GLY A 478 -2.29 -21.39 15.21
CA GLY A 478 -3.07 -21.83 14.05
C GLY A 478 -2.24 -21.98 12.78
N TRP A 479 -1.08 -21.38 12.70
CA TRP A 479 -0.28 -21.37 11.47
C TRP A 479 1.22 -21.61 11.71
N ASN A 480 1.89 -20.73 12.46
CA ASN A 480 3.36 -20.76 12.55
C ASN A 480 3.89 -22.06 13.16
N VAL A 481 3.27 -22.54 14.24
CA VAL A 481 3.66 -23.79 14.89
C VAL A 481 3.38 -25.00 13.99
N PRO A 482 2.15 -25.27 13.52
CA PRO A 482 1.90 -26.45 12.69
C PRO A 482 2.66 -26.41 11.37
N MET A 483 2.73 -25.25 10.68
CA MET A 483 3.45 -25.16 9.42
C MET A 483 4.97 -25.25 9.59
N GLY A 484 5.52 -24.68 10.65
CA GLY A 484 6.94 -24.83 11.02
C GLY A 484 7.32 -26.29 11.28
N LEU A 485 6.48 -27.04 12.01
CA LEU A 485 6.67 -28.49 12.25
C LEU A 485 6.54 -29.32 10.95
N ILE A 486 5.59 -28.95 10.06
CA ILE A 486 5.45 -29.60 8.76
C ILE A 486 6.66 -29.28 7.87
N HIS A 487 7.09 -28.02 7.82
CA HIS A 487 8.26 -27.57 7.06
C HIS A 487 9.55 -28.28 7.55
N SER A 488 9.76 -28.35 8.87
CA SER A 488 10.93 -29.04 9.43
C SER A 488 11.00 -30.52 9.06
N LYS A 489 9.84 -31.20 8.89
CA LYS A 489 9.73 -32.59 8.46
C LYS A 489 9.87 -32.81 6.96
N THR A 490 9.37 -31.87 6.14
CA THR A 490 9.22 -32.07 4.68
C THR A 490 10.24 -31.30 3.86
N GLY A 491 10.88 -30.28 4.44
CA GLY A 491 11.73 -29.33 3.73
C GLY A 491 10.98 -28.45 2.70
N SER A 492 9.65 -28.56 2.62
CA SER A 492 8.82 -27.91 1.61
C SER A 492 8.06 -26.72 2.19
N CYS A 493 8.03 -25.62 1.46
CA CYS A 493 7.17 -24.46 1.70
C CYS A 493 5.78 -24.58 1.03
N ASP A 494 5.49 -25.67 0.35
CA ASP A 494 4.27 -25.88 -0.43
C ASP A 494 3.16 -26.47 0.45
N PHE A 495 2.62 -25.63 1.34
CA PHE A 495 1.58 -26.03 2.30
C PHE A 495 0.24 -26.35 1.63
N ASP A 496 -0.04 -25.73 0.49
CA ASP A 496 -1.24 -25.95 -0.32
C ASP A 496 -1.38 -27.41 -0.80
N LYS A 497 -0.25 -28.12 -0.93
CA LYS A 497 -0.23 -29.54 -1.34
C LYS A 497 -0.16 -30.51 -0.16
N PHE A 498 -0.03 -30.01 1.06
CA PHE A 498 0.04 -30.89 2.24
C PHE A 498 -1.36 -31.33 2.69
N PHE A 499 -2.30 -30.42 2.79
CA PHE A 499 -3.70 -30.69 3.09
C PHE A 499 -4.52 -30.80 1.81
N SER A 500 -5.62 -31.57 1.83
CA SER A 500 -6.52 -31.67 0.65
C SER A 500 -7.30 -30.37 0.44
N GLU A 501 -7.77 -29.79 1.52
CA GLU A 501 -8.44 -28.49 1.58
C GLU A 501 -8.43 -27.97 3.02
N GLY A 502 -8.67 -26.67 3.21
CA GLY A 502 -8.66 -26.07 4.53
C GLY A 502 -9.38 -24.74 4.60
N CYS A 503 -9.50 -24.21 5.82
CA CYS A 503 -9.76 -22.80 6.04
C CYS A 503 -8.61 -22.20 6.83
N ALA A 504 -7.78 -21.41 6.15
CA ALA A 504 -6.75 -20.57 6.72
C ALA A 504 -7.02 -19.11 6.32
N PRO A 505 -7.80 -18.36 7.13
CA PRO A 505 -8.13 -16.98 6.82
C PRO A 505 -6.88 -16.14 6.53
N GLY A 506 -6.89 -15.37 5.42
CA GLY A 506 -5.73 -14.67 4.89
C GLY A 506 -4.98 -15.41 3.77
N SER A 507 -5.38 -16.66 3.44
CA SER A 507 -4.90 -17.37 2.25
C SER A 507 -5.53 -16.77 0.98
N PRO A 508 -4.83 -16.85 -0.19
CA PRO A 508 -5.42 -16.48 -1.47
C PRO A 508 -6.72 -17.26 -1.75
N LEU A 509 -7.72 -16.62 -2.36
CA LEU A 509 -9.00 -17.25 -2.68
C LEU A 509 -8.87 -18.48 -3.59
N THR A 510 -7.78 -18.57 -4.36
CA THR A 510 -7.46 -19.70 -5.24
C THR A 510 -6.75 -20.85 -4.53
N SER A 511 -6.31 -20.65 -3.28
CA SER A 511 -5.63 -21.67 -2.49
C SER A 511 -6.61 -22.74 -2.00
N PRO A 512 -6.25 -24.04 -2.02
CA PRO A 512 -7.02 -25.09 -1.36
C PRO A 512 -7.27 -24.82 0.13
N LEU A 513 -6.40 -24.07 0.80
CA LEU A 513 -6.53 -23.65 2.20
C LEU A 513 -7.60 -22.55 2.43
N CYS A 514 -8.25 -22.10 1.37
CA CYS A 514 -9.43 -21.21 1.42
C CYS A 514 -10.75 -21.94 1.10
N ASN A 515 -10.70 -23.20 0.68
CA ASN A 515 -11.90 -23.91 0.18
C ASN A 515 -12.98 -24.10 1.24
N LEU A 516 -12.61 -24.41 2.47
CA LEU A 516 -13.55 -24.64 3.59
C LEU A 516 -14.09 -23.33 4.18
N CYS A 517 -13.41 -22.20 3.98
CA CYS A 517 -13.86 -20.90 4.47
C CYS A 517 -15.23 -20.51 3.88
N VAL A 518 -16.07 -19.80 4.62
CA VAL A 518 -17.49 -19.53 4.28
C VAL A 518 -17.87 -18.05 4.30
N GLY A 519 -16.97 -17.15 4.70
CA GLY A 519 -17.30 -15.75 4.95
C GLY A 519 -18.22 -15.61 6.17
N SER A 520 -18.97 -14.53 6.27
CA SER A 520 -19.94 -14.29 7.37
C SER A 520 -21.18 -15.18 7.33
N GLY A 521 -21.36 -15.94 6.22
CA GLY A 521 -22.54 -16.83 6.03
C GLY A 521 -23.83 -16.13 5.70
N SER A 522 -23.84 -14.82 5.54
CA SER A 522 -24.92 -14.05 4.91
C SER A 522 -24.68 -13.93 3.41
N SER A 523 -25.70 -13.54 2.63
CA SER A 523 -25.62 -13.31 1.17
C SER A 523 -24.70 -12.11 0.78
N LEU A 524 -23.70 -11.82 1.57
CA LEU A 524 -22.72 -10.76 1.36
C LEU A 524 -21.72 -11.13 0.24
N PRO A 525 -21.07 -10.14 -0.42
CA PRO A 525 -20.22 -10.38 -1.56
C PRO A 525 -19.12 -11.41 -1.28
N PRO A 526 -18.66 -12.18 -2.32
CA PRO A 526 -17.62 -13.21 -2.18
C PRO A 526 -16.29 -12.72 -1.60
N ASN A 527 -16.08 -11.40 -1.49
CA ASN A 527 -14.86 -10.76 -0.99
C ASN A 527 -14.55 -10.99 0.50
N TYR A 528 -15.54 -11.47 1.29
CA TYR A 528 -15.33 -11.77 2.71
C TYR A 528 -14.95 -13.23 2.98
N LYS A 529 -15.11 -14.13 2.02
CA LYS A 529 -14.63 -15.50 2.14
C LYS A 529 -13.12 -15.50 2.33
N CYS A 530 -12.64 -16.23 3.35
CA CYS A 530 -11.21 -16.31 3.68
C CYS A 530 -10.57 -14.98 4.16
N ALA A 531 -11.36 -14.00 4.57
CA ALA A 531 -10.85 -12.75 5.12
C ALA A 531 -10.08 -13.00 6.42
N ALA A 532 -8.96 -12.27 6.62
CA ALA A 532 -8.15 -12.36 7.84
C ALA A 532 -8.74 -11.50 8.98
N ASN A 533 -10.05 -11.55 9.17
CA ASN A 533 -10.79 -10.87 10.23
C ASN A 533 -12.13 -11.59 10.49
N SER A 534 -12.94 -11.07 11.42
CA SER A 534 -14.23 -11.66 11.85
C SER A 534 -15.33 -11.69 10.78
N ASN A 535 -15.12 -11.09 9.61
CA ASN A 535 -16.01 -11.30 8.46
C ASN A 535 -15.91 -12.73 7.88
N GLU A 536 -14.84 -13.47 8.20
CA GLU A 536 -14.78 -14.92 7.99
C GLU A 536 -15.22 -15.64 9.26
N ARG A 537 -16.30 -16.41 9.18
CA ARG A 537 -16.88 -17.17 10.30
C ARG A 537 -15.89 -18.10 11.01
N TYR A 538 -14.91 -18.61 10.28
CA TYR A 538 -13.90 -19.53 10.80
C TYR A 538 -12.59 -18.83 11.21
N TYR A 539 -12.59 -17.51 11.27
CA TYR A 539 -11.45 -16.73 11.78
C TYR A 539 -11.28 -16.87 13.29
N GLY A 540 -10.05 -16.83 13.75
CA GLY A 540 -9.68 -16.85 15.16
C GLY A 540 -9.77 -18.24 15.79
N TYR A 541 -9.63 -18.32 17.11
CA TYR A 541 -9.55 -19.61 17.81
C TYR A 541 -10.90 -20.36 17.78
N SER A 542 -11.95 -19.71 18.24
CA SER A 542 -13.30 -20.30 18.23
C SER A 542 -13.79 -20.57 16.81
N GLY A 543 -13.43 -19.70 15.86
CA GLY A 543 -13.73 -19.91 14.45
C GLY A 543 -13.05 -21.14 13.86
N ALA A 544 -11.78 -21.37 14.12
CA ALA A 544 -11.05 -22.56 13.69
C ALA A 544 -11.62 -23.84 14.34
N PHE A 545 -12.03 -23.76 15.61
CA PHE A 545 -12.68 -24.89 16.28
C PHE A 545 -14.09 -25.16 15.68
N ARG A 546 -14.84 -24.11 15.36
CA ARG A 546 -16.12 -24.23 14.64
C ARG A 546 -15.93 -24.85 13.25
N CYS A 547 -14.89 -24.49 12.51
CA CYS A 547 -14.52 -25.13 11.26
C CYS A 547 -14.29 -26.64 11.44
N LEU A 548 -13.60 -27.06 12.50
CA LEU A 548 -13.45 -28.47 12.84
C LEU A 548 -14.80 -29.15 13.07
N VAL A 549 -15.65 -28.53 13.87
CA VAL A 549 -16.98 -29.08 14.19
C VAL A 549 -17.81 -29.27 12.91
N GLU A 550 -17.88 -28.25 12.05
CA GLU A 550 -18.75 -28.23 10.89
C GLU A 550 -18.18 -28.95 9.66
N LYS A 551 -16.87 -28.86 9.39
CA LYS A 551 -16.29 -29.28 8.10
C LYS A 551 -14.93 -29.98 8.16
N GLY A 552 -14.08 -29.62 9.12
CA GLY A 552 -12.68 -30.03 9.15
C GLY A 552 -12.41 -31.36 9.81
N ASP A 553 -11.19 -31.85 9.62
CA ASP A 553 -10.64 -33.05 10.26
C ASP A 553 -9.74 -32.70 11.44
N VAL A 554 -9.00 -31.58 11.37
CA VAL A 554 -8.11 -31.10 12.42
C VAL A 554 -8.19 -29.59 12.56
N ALA A 555 -8.15 -29.08 13.80
CA ALA A 555 -8.02 -27.64 14.08
C ALA A 555 -6.74 -27.37 14.87
N PHE A 556 -6.02 -26.31 14.50
CA PHE A 556 -4.82 -25.84 15.20
C PHE A 556 -5.19 -24.61 16.02
N VAL A 557 -5.19 -24.76 17.34
CA VAL A 557 -5.74 -23.77 18.28
C VAL A 557 -4.94 -23.70 19.59
N LYS A 558 -5.34 -22.82 20.48
CA LYS A 558 -4.87 -22.73 21.87
C LYS A 558 -5.50 -23.83 22.71
N HIS A 559 -4.80 -24.35 23.72
CA HIS A 559 -5.23 -25.47 24.58
C HIS A 559 -6.56 -25.25 25.30
N THR A 560 -6.94 -24.02 25.61
CA THR A 560 -8.18 -23.68 26.33
C THR A 560 -9.43 -23.76 25.43
N ILE A 561 -9.28 -23.80 24.10
CA ILE A 561 -10.39 -23.59 23.16
C ILE A 561 -11.45 -24.69 23.22
N VAL A 562 -11.08 -25.95 23.48
CA VAL A 562 -12.05 -27.02 23.60
C VAL A 562 -12.97 -26.74 24.81
N SER A 563 -12.42 -26.45 25.98
CA SER A 563 -13.21 -26.15 27.18
C SER A 563 -14.05 -24.87 27.04
N GLU A 564 -13.53 -23.86 26.40
CA GLU A 564 -14.25 -22.56 26.18
C GLU A 564 -15.49 -22.71 25.27
N ASN A 565 -15.54 -23.75 24.41
CA ASN A 565 -16.58 -23.91 23.40
C ASN A 565 -17.44 -25.18 23.57
N THR A 566 -17.28 -25.95 24.66
CA THR A 566 -18.02 -27.17 24.96
C THR A 566 -18.63 -27.09 26.34
N ASP A 567 -19.42 -28.08 26.73
CA ASP A 567 -20.00 -28.25 28.05
C ASP A 567 -20.84 -27.06 28.55
N GLY A 568 -21.41 -26.29 27.60
CA GLY A 568 -22.25 -25.12 27.87
C GLY A 568 -21.53 -23.79 28.08
N HIS A 569 -20.16 -23.76 27.95
CA HIS A 569 -19.39 -22.52 28.10
C HIS A 569 -19.49 -21.55 26.91
N ASN A 570 -20.08 -21.99 25.79
CA ASN A 570 -20.36 -21.12 24.65
C ASN A 570 -21.86 -21.20 24.32
N ALA A 571 -22.59 -20.09 24.45
CA ALA A 571 -24.02 -19.99 24.22
C ALA A 571 -24.40 -19.97 22.72
N ALA A 572 -23.45 -19.84 21.81
CA ALA A 572 -23.70 -19.77 20.37
C ALA A 572 -24.35 -21.09 19.87
N GLU A 573 -25.30 -20.97 18.94
CA GLU A 573 -26.09 -22.10 18.42
C GLU A 573 -25.22 -23.27 17.90
N TRP A 574 -24.14 -22.97 17.23
CA TRP A 574 -23.21 -23.98 16.70
C TRP A 574 -22.47 -24.79 17.77
N ALA A 575 -22.38 -24.26 18.99
CA ALA A 575 -21.69 -24.89 20.13
C ALA A 575 -22.63 -25.63 21.07
N LYS A 576 -23.95 -25.45 20.91
CA LYS A 576 -24.97 -26.15 21.76
C LYS A 576 -24.83 -27.66 21.67
N GLY A 577 -24.79 -28.30 22.82
CA GLY A 577 -24.74 -29.77 22.93
C GLY A 577 -23.32 -30.37 22.68
N LEU A 578 -22.33 -29.57 22.36
CA LEU A 578 -20.93 -30.06 22.26
C LEU A 578 -20.43 -30.44 23.66
N LYS A 579 -19.72 -31.60 23.73
CA LYS A 579 -19.05 -32.09 24.93
C LYS A 579 -17.55 -32.18 24.71
N SER A 580 -16.75 -31.83 25.70
CA SER A 580 -15.29 -31.85 25.63
C SER A 580 -14.74 -33.25 25.37
N ASP A 581 -15.42 -34.30 25.84
CA ASP A 581 -15.04 -35.71 25.64
C ASP A 581 -15.23 -36.24 24.21
N GLN A 582 -15.88 -35.45 23.34
CA GLN A 582 -16.02 -35.74 21.90
C GLN A 582 -14.74 -35.39 21.10
N PHE A 583 -13.75 -34.73 21.73
CA PHE A 583 -12.54 -34.25 21.10
C PHE A 583 -11.29 -34.84 21.76
N GLU A 584 -10.19 -34.91 21.01
CA GLU A 584 -8.88 -35.35 21.45
C GLU A 584 -7.78 -34.50 20.85
N LEU A 585 -6.62 -34.46 21.51
CA LEU A 585 -5.42 -33.79 21.03
C LEU A 585 -4.55 -34.79 20.25
N LEU A 586 -3.88 -34.31 19.24
CA LEU A 586 -2.81 -35.06 18.53
C LEU A 586 -1.45 -34.73 19.15
N CYS A 587 -0.77 -35.75 19.66
CA CYS A 587 0.56 -35.63 20.20
C CYS A 587 1.61 -35.86 19.10
N LEU A 588 2.80 -35.24 19.22
CA LEU A 588 3.86 -35.29 18.22
C LEU A 588 4.44 -36.71 18.02
N ASP A 589 4.35 -37.55 19.03
CA ASP A 589 4.76 -38.96 18.95
C ASP A 589 3.81 -39.84 18.10
N GLY A 590 2.61 -39.29 17.79
CA GLY A 590 1.56 -39.96 17.04
C GLY A 590 0.45 -40.57 17.92
N SER A 591 0.53 -40.45 19.25
CA SER A 591 -0.53 -40.80 20.19
C SER A 591 -1.63 -39.71 20.20
N ARG A 592 -2.72 -40.01 20.93
CA ARG A 592 -3.85 -39.06 21.16
C ARG A 592 -4.12 -38.97 22.65
N ALA A 593 -4.59 -37.82 23.11
CA ALA A 593 -4.90 -37.58 24.52
C ALA A 593 -6.15 -36.72 24.69
N PRO A 594 -6.87 -36.85 25.82
CA PRO A 594 -7.95 -35.93 26.16
C PRO A 594 -7.48 -34.46 26.20
N PRO A 595 -8.37 -33.49 25.92
CA PRO A 595 -8.03 -32.04 25.91
C PRO A 595 -7.39 -31.55 27.21
N THR A 596 -7.70 -32.16 28.35
CA THR A 596 -7.13 -31.84 29.68
C THR A 596 -5.67 -32.24 29.86
N LYS A 597 -5.08 -33.03 28.96
CA LYS A 597 -3.69 -33.50 29.03
C LYS A 597 -2.75 -32.71 28.13
N TYR A 598 -3.10 -31.46 27.81
CA TYR A 598 -2.34 -30.57 26.93
C TYR A 598 -0.87 -30.35 27.36
N GLU A 599 -0.57 -30.35 28.64
CA GLU A 599 0.82 -30.21 29.15
C GLU A 599 1.76 -31.29 28.60
N LYS A 600 1.23 -32.52 28.39
CA LYS A 600 1.99 -33.67 27.86
C LYS A 600 1.74 -33.95 26.38
N CYS A 601 0.67 -33.31 25.83
CA CYS A 601 0.24 -33.51 24.44
C CYS A 601 -0.05 -32.15 23.76
N HIS A 602 0.98 -31.48 23.32
CA HIS A 602 0.92 -30.20 22.62
C HIS A 602 1.91 -30.18 21.45
N LEU A 603 1.78 -29.19 20.59
CA LEU A 603 2.71 -28.95 19.49
C LEU A 603 3.89 -28.07 19.91
N ALA A 604 3.65 -27.05 20.71
CA ALA A 604 4.66 -26.17 21.27
C ALA A 604 4.11 -25.36 22.46
N LEU A 605 5.01 -24.95 23.36
CA LEU A 605 4.78 -23.89 24.33
C LEU A 605 5.20 -22.56 23.69
N VAL A 606 4.30 -21.60 23.60
CA VAL A 606 4.46 -20.40 22.79
C VAL A 606 4.12 -19.12 23.56
N PRO A 607 4.64 -17.94 23.15
CA PRO A 607 4.35 -16.68 23.83
C PRO A 607 2.86 -16.34 23.72
N ALA A 608 2.30 -15.77 24.78
CA ALA A 608 0.93 -15.26 24.83
C ALA A 608 0.74 -14.05 23.89
N HIS A 609 -0.49 -13.57 23.78
CA HIS A 609 -0.77 -12.30 23.11
C HIS A 609 -0.11 -11.13 23.87
N ALA A 610 0.30 -10.11 23.15
CA ALA A 610 0.86 -8.90 23.72
C ALA A 610 0.31 -7.64 23.08
N VAL A 611 0.11 -6.62 23.90
CA VAL A 611 -0.17 -5.27 23.41
C VAL A 611 1.12 -4.68 22.89
N VAL A 612 1.10 -4.25 21.63
CA VAL A 612 2.22 -3.59 20.96
C VAL A 612 1.89 -2.13 20.68
N THR A 613 2.93 -1.31 20.66
CA THR A 613 2.84 0.12 20.38
C THR A 613 4.17 0.65 19.84
N ARG A 614 4.19 1.90 19.38
CA ARG A 614 5.45 2.60 19.08
C ARG A 614 6.25 2.87 20.36
N PRO A 615 7.60 2.89 20.30
CA PRO A 615 8.44 3.19 21.47
C PRO A 615 8.10 4.51 22.17
N ASP A 616 7.75 5.57 21.41
CA ASP A 616 7.37 6.90 21.91
C ASP A 616 6.04 6.91 22.68
N ARG A 617 5.17 5.92 22.44
CA ARG A 617 3.86 5.77 23.10
C ARG A 617 3.86 4.73 24.22
N ALA A 618 4.94 3.96 24.37
CA ALA A 618 5.00 2.81 25.28
C ALA A 618 4.60 3.13 26.72
N ALA A 619 5.08 4.21 27.28
CA ALA A 619 4.75 4.64 28.65
C ALA A 619 3.25 5.02 28.78
N ALA A 620 2.72 5.79 27.82
CA ALA A 620 1.34 6.24 27.84
C ALA A 620 0.34 5.08 27.68
N VAL A 621 0.62 4.15 26.75
CA VAL A 621 -0.23 2.95 26.54
C VAL A 621 -0.21 2.05 27.75
N ARG A 622 0.97 1.80 28.34
CA ARG A 622 1.11 1.00 29.56
C ARG A 622 0.30 1.59 30.72
N GLN A 623 0.45 2.88 30.99
CA GLN A 623 -0.25 3.54 32.09
C GLN A 623 -1.76 3.53 31.88
N MET A 624 -2.23 3.79 30.66
CA MET A 624 -3.65 3.72 30.32
C MET A 624 -4.20 2.33 30.61
N LEU A 625 -3.54 1.26 30.15
CA LEU A 625 -4.00 -0.12 30.35
C LEU A 625 -3.99 -0.54 31.82
N ILE A 626 -3.02 -0.12 32.61
CA ILE A 626 -3.00 -0.35 34.08
C ILE A 626 -4.22 0.29 34.73
N ASN A 627 -4.51 1.55 34.41
CA ASN A 627 -5.65 2.26 34.95
C ASN A 627 -6.99 1.61 34.52
N GLN A 628 -7.13 1.30 33.24
CA GLN A 628 -8.34 0.69 32.69
C GLN A 628 -8.59 -0.74 33.23
N GLN A 629 -7.54 -1.53 33.39
CA GLN A 629 -7.64 -2.86 34.00
C GLN A 629 -8.05 -2.79 35.47
N ALA A 630 -7.60 -1.79 36.24
CA ALA A 630 -8.01 -1.59 37.62
C ALA A 630 -9.51 -1.27 37.75
N LEU A 631 -10.10 -0.65 36.73
CA LEU A 631 -11.53 -0.33 36.67
C LEU A 631 -12.36 -1.49 36.07
N TYR A 632 -11.95 -2.04 34.93
CA TYR A 632 -12.77 -2.89 34.06
C TYR A 632 -12.18 -4.29 33.81
N GLY A 633 -11.05 -4.64 34.43
CA GLY A 633 -10.47 -5.98 34.34
C GLY A 633 -11.28 -7.04 35.09
N SER A 634 -10.81 -8.30 35.13
CA SER A 634 -11.54 -9.42 35.76
C SER A 634 -11.94 -9.18 37.22
N ASN A 635 -11.13 -8.38 37.97
CA ASN A 635 -11.40 -7.94 39.35
C ASN A 635 -11.51 -6.41 39.45
N GLY A 636 -11.86 -5.75 38.36
CA GLY A 636 -11.97 -4.30 38.30
C GLY A 636 -13.11 -3.76 39.19
N SER A 637 -12.90 -2.57 39.76
CA SER A 637 -13.86 -1.91 40.67
C SER A 637 -15.18 -1.50 39.97
N GLN A 638 -15.20 -1.40 38.66
CA GLN A 638 -16.34 -1.00 37.82
C GLN A 638 -16.68 -2.06 36.74
N ARG A 639 -16.38 -3.33 37.02
CA ARG A 639 -16.62 -4.46 36.13
C ARG A 639 -18.08 -4.59 35.65
N ASP A 640 -19.03 -4.13 36.46
CA ASP A 640 -20.45 -4.16 36.11
C ASP A 640 -20.83 -3.14 35.03
N ILE A 641 -20.01 -2.12 34.81
CA ILE A 641 -20.20 -1.08 33.80
C ILE A 641 -19.64 -1.55 32.45
N PHE A 642 -18.43 -2.09 32.46
CA PHE A 642 -17.75 -2.60 31.27
C PHE A 642 -16.83 -3.77 31.65
N GLN A 643 -16.71 -4.74 30.77
CA GLN A 643 -15.85 -5.91 30.96
C GLN A 643 -14.77 -5.98 29.88
N MET A 644 -13.56 -5.64 30.27
CA MET A 644 -12.43 -5.55 29.35
C MET A 644 -12.10 -6.88 28.65
N PHE A 645 -12.23 -8.02 29.38
CA PHE A 645 -11.87 -9.36 28.92
C PHE A 645 -13.08 -10.28 28.65
N GLN A 646 -14.28 -9.74 28.47
CA GLN A 646 -15.47 -10.51 28.07
C GLN A 646 -16.10 -9.87 26.84
N SER A 647 -16.69 -10.67 25.98
CA SER A 647 -17.26 -10.22 24.72
C SER A 647 -18.55 -10.97 24.40
N GLU A 648 -19.52 -10.31 23.76
CA GLU A 648 -20.73 -10.99 23.25
C GLU A 648 -20.37 -12.02 22.17
N THR A 649 -19.52 -11.65 21.23
CA THR A 649 -18.82 -12.56 20.33
C THR A 649 -17.41 -12.76 20.86
N LYS A 650 -16.94 -14.00 20.93
CA LYS A 650 -15.69 -14.36 21.58
C LYS A 650 -14.46 -13.59 21.07
N ASP A 651 -13.59 -13.21 21.98
CA ASP A 651 -12.24 -12.72 21.72
C ASP A 651 -12.15 -11.35 21.02
N LEU A 652 -13.02 -10.41 21.36
CA LEU A 652 -12.94 -9.02 20.85
C LEU A 652 -11.96 -8.17 21.65
N LEU A 653 -11.03 -7.50 21.00
CA LEU A 653 -9.92 -6.67 21.51
C LEU A 653 -8.87 -7.47 22.29
N PHE A 654 -9.29 -8.33 23.20
CA PHE A 654 -8.49 -9.26 24.01
C PHE A 654 -9.10 -10.64 23.96
N LYS A 655 -8.36 -11.66 24.40
CA LYS A 655 -8.92 -13.01 24.58
C LYS A 655 -9.82 -13.06 25.80
N ASP A 656 -11.00 -13.68 25.68
CA ASP A 656 -11.95 -13.85 26.80
C ASP A 656 -11.36 -14.69 27.93
N SER A 657 -10.36 -15.55 27.63
CA SER A 657 -9.62 -16.31 28.62
C SER A 657 -8.56 -15.47 29.37
N THR A 658 -8.42 -14.18 29.06
CA THR A 658 -7.46 -13.31 29.74
C THR A 658 -7.88 -13.04 31.18
N THR A 659 -7.04 -13.45 32.12
CA THR A 659 -7.24 -13.15 33.55
C THR A 659 -6.81 -11.73 33.85
N CYS A 660 -5.67 -11.30 33.27
CA CYS A 660 -5.15 -9.94 33.42
C CYS A 660 -4.07 -9.62 32.37
N LEU A 661 -3.73 -8.36 32.25
CA LEU A 661 -2.54 -7.88 31.51
C LEU A 661 -1.37 -7.74 32.47
N ILE A 662 -0.27 -8.40 32.16
CA ILE A 662 0.98 -8.32 32.92
C ILE A 662 1.90 -7.29 32.27
N GLN A 663 2.44 -6.40 33.09
CA GLN A 663 3.40 -5.40 32.65
C GLN A 663 4.72 -6.06 32.23
N LEU A 664 5.16 -5.80 31.02
CA LEU A 664 6.44 -6.28 30.51
C LEU A 664 7.59 -5.34 30.94
N PRO A 665 8.81 -5.86 31.13
CA PRO A 665 9.98 -5.07 31.51
C PRO A 665 10.19 -3.91 30.52
N SER A 666 10.58 -2.74 31.03
CA SER A 666 10.88 -1.58 30.21
C SER A 666 12.06 -1.89 29.28
N GLY A 667 11.89 -1.59 27.98
CA GLY A 667 12.94 -1.84 26.98
C GLY A 667 13.05 -3.30 26.49
N ILE A 668 12.11 -4.18 26.88
CA ILE A 668 12.08 -5.55 26.33
C ILE A 668 11.91 -5.48 24.80
N THR A 669 12.75 -6.22 24.08
CA THR A 669 12.61 -6.37 22.63
C THR A 669 11.58 -7.44 22.28
N TYR A 670 11.00 -7.37 21.10
CA TYR A 670 10.08 -8.40 20.61
C TYR A 670 10.78 -9.78 20.51
N GLU A 671 12.08 -9.83 20.21
CA GLU A 671 12.88 -11.06 20.18
C GLU A 671 12.97 -11.71 21.57
N GLN A 672 13.22 -10.88 22.60
CA GLN A 672 13.26 -11.35 24.00
C GLN A 672 11.87 -11.81 24.45
N TYR A 673 10.80 -11.10 24.05
CA TYR A 673 9.43 -11.51 24.37
C TYR A 673 9.05 -12.85 23.76
N LEU A 674 9.31 -13.03 22.45
CA LEU A 674 9.00 -14.26 21.72
C LEU A 674 9.84 -15.45 22.21
N GLY A 675 11.04 -15.21 22.69
CA GLY A 675 12.02 -16.24 23.05
C GLY A 675 12.71 -16.84 21.81
N LYS A 676 13.94 -17.28 22.01
CA LYS A 676 14.83 -17.64 20.90
C LYS A 676 14.27 -18.76 20.00
N GLU A 677 13.75 -19.83 20.56
CA GLU A 677 13.26 -20.99 19.80
C GLU A 677 12.09 -20.63 18.89
N TYR A 678 11.09 -19.92 19.44
CA TYR A 678 9.94 -19.49 18.65
C TYR A 678 10.33 -18.43 17.61
N PHE A 679 11.19 -17.49 17.99
CA PHE A 679 11.69 -16.45 17.09
C PHE A 679 12.44 -17.07 15.88
N ASP A 680 13.33 -18.02 16.11
CA ASP A 680 14.10 -18.70 15.06
C ASP A 680 13.16 -19.50 14.12
N SER A 681 12.16 -20.18 14.69
CA SER A 681 11.14 -20.93 13.93
C SER A 681 10.31 -20.03 13.03
N VAL A 682 9.76 -18.92 13.57
CA VAL A 682 8.97 -17.95 12.79
C VAL A 682 9.82 -17.27 11.72
N SER A 683 11.07 -16.93 12.06
CA SER A 683 12.01 -16.32 11.11
C SER A 683 12.30 -17.25 9.93
N SER A 684 12.47 -18.56 10.20
CA SER A 684 12.66 -19.58 9.15
C SER A 684 11.41 -19.72 8.28
N LEU A 685 10.23 -19.84 8.89
CA LEU A 685 8.95 -20.00 8.17
C LEU A 685 8.61 -18.80 7.28
N ASN A 686 8.91 -17.59 7.74
CA ASN A 686 8.66 -16.37 6.96
C ASN A 686 9.55 -16.25 5.70
N GLN A 687 10.58 -17.09 5.55
CA GLN A 687 11.32 -17.21 4.29
C GLN A 687 10.51 -17.93 3.21
N CYS A 688 9.56 -18.78 3.61
CA CYS A 688 8.69 -19.51 2.68
C CYS A 688 7.71 -18.59 1.95
N SER A 689 7.08 -17.66 2.67
CA SER A 689 6.11 -16.70 2.11
C SER A 689 5.98 -15.51 3.06
N PRO A 690 6.88 -14.52 2.97
CA PRO A 690 6.75 -13.32 3.78
C PRO A 690 5.51 -12.54 3.35
N SER A 691 4.71 -12.06 4.31
CA SER A 691 3.62 -11.15 4.02
C SER A 691 4.14 -9.84 3.40
N GLU A 692 3.28 -9.13 2.66
CA GLU A 692 3.67 -7.86 2.04
C GLU A 692 4.10 -6.82 3.09
N LEU A 693 3.41 -6.77 4.25
CA LEU A 693 3.80 -5.90 5.35
C LEU A 693 5.16 -6.29 5.92
N LEU A 694 5.42 -7.59 6.11
CA LEU A 694 6.70 -8.07 6.58
C LEU A 694 7.83 -7.71 5.61
N GLN A 695 7.58 -7.77 4.30
CA GLN A 695 8.53 -7.30 3.27
C GLN A 695 8.82 -5.80 3.42
N VAL A 696 7.79 -4.98 3.64
CA VAL A 696 7.91 -3.53 3.88
C VAL A 696 8.75 -3.27 5.14
N CYS A 697 8.42 -3.92 6.25
CA CYS A 697 9.07 -3.69 7.55
C CYS A 697 10.50 -4.26 7.59
N SER A 698 10.76 -5.36 6.88
CA SER A 698 12.09 -5.95 6.75
C SER A 698 12.99 -5.21 5.76
N PHE A 699 12.44 -4.30 4.98
CA PHE A 699 13.18 -3.51 3.99
C PHE A 699 14.35 -2.72 4.61
N LYS A 700 14.20 -2.25 5.83
CA LYS A 700 15.21 -1.47 6.58
C LYS A 700 16.28 -2.32 7.26
N PHE A 701 16.11 -3.66 7.29
CA PHE A 701 17.03 -4.60 7.93
C PHE A 701 17.90 -5.34 6.90
N LYS A 702 19.06 -5.84 7.33
CA LYS A 702 20.13 -6.46 6.52
C LYS A 702 19.65 -7.28 5.31
N ASN A 703 20.35 -7.15 4.17
CA ASN A 703 20.14 -8.01 3.01
C ASN A 703 20.53 -9.46 3.36
N THR A 704 19.55 -10.31 3.69
CA THR A 704 19.69 -11.75 3.38
C THR A 704 19.38 -11.88 1.88
N ALA A 705 20.29 -12.57 1.15
CA ALA A 705 20.17 -12.80 -0.27
C ALA A 705 18.76 -13.31 -0.61
N ALA A 706 17.96 -12.46 -1.26
CA ALA A 706 16.66 -12.86 -1.77
C ALA A 706 16.93 -13.74 -3.01
N GLY A 707 16.44 -14.96 -2.99
CA GLY A 707 16.38 -15.83 -4.16
C GLY A 707 15.70 -15.08 -5.30
N GLY A 708 16.32 -15.14 -6.48
CA GLY A 708 15.88 -14.41 -7.65
C GLY A 708 14.44 -14.76 -8.02
N PHE A 709 13.57 -13.78 -7.94
CA PHE A 709 12.27 -13.83 -8.59
C PHE A 709 12.49 -13.75 -10.10
N LEU A 710 12.08 -14.79 -10.81
CA LEU A 710 12.00 -14.79 -12.27
C LEU A 710 11.10 -13.62 -12.70
N SER A 711 11.66 -12.75 -13.54
CA SER A 711 10.93 -11.62 -14.14
C SER A 711 9.65 -12.13 -14.84
N PRO A 712 8.54 -11.40 -14.83
CA PRO A 712 7.32 -11.75 -15.57
C PRO A 712 7.58 -12.04 -17.07
N THR A 713 8.65 -11.49 -17.64
CA THR A 713 9.12 -11.76 -18.99
C THR A 713 9.65 -13.18 -19.17
N VAL A 714 10.28 -13.76 -18.15
CA VAL A 714 10.76 -15.15 -18.20
C VAL A 714 9.59 -16.13 -18.07
N LEU A 715 8.57 -15.78 -17.27
CA LEU A 715 7.34 -16.57 -17.16
C LEU A 715 6.55 -16.58 -18.48
N HIS A 716 6.55 -15.45 -19.22
CA HIS A 716 5.88 -15.37 -20.54
C HIS A 716 6.63 -16.18 -21.61
N ILE A 717 7.97 -16.11 -21.61
CA ILE A 717 8.80 -16.90 -22.55
C ILE A 717 8.73 -18.40 -22.20
N THR A 718 8.71 -18.78 -20.92
CA THR A 718 8.55 -20.18 -20.51
C THR A 718 7.13 -20.69 -20.79
N ALA A 719 6.10 -19.86 -20.66
CA ALA A 719 4.73 -20.24 -21.05
C ALA A 719 4.59 -20.42 -22.57
N CYS A 720 5.20 -19.55 -23.39
CA CYS A 720 5.24 -19.69 -24.85
C CYS A 720 6.04 -20.94 -25.27
N LEU A 721 7.20 -21.20 -24.65
CA LEU A 721 8.01 -22.40 -24.90
C LEU A 721 7.31 -23.69 -24.43
N ALA A 722 6.56 -23.65 -23.32
CA ALA A 722 5.81 -24.81 -22.82
C ALA A 722 4.63 -25.16 -23.75
N VAL A 723 3.98 -24.17 -24.37
CA VAL A 723 2.93 -24.37 -25.35
C VAL A 723 3.51 -24.96 -26.66
N GLU A 724 4.71 -24.50 -27.08
CA GLU A 724 5.40 -25.11 -28.26
C GLU A 724 5.87 -26.55 -27.98
N LEU A 725 6.40 -26.84 -26.80
CA LEU A 725 6.79 -28.19 -26.38
C LEU A 725 5.58 -29.15 -26.28
N MET A 726 4.43 -28.66 -25.78
CA MET A 726 3.18 -29.42 -25.78
C MET A 726 2.66 -29.67 -27.21
N HIS A 727 2.82 -28.72 -28.12
CA HIS A 727 2.43 -28.90 -29.52
C HIS A 727 3.33 -29.89 -30.26
N VAL A 728 4.63 -29.86 -30.01
CA VAL A 728 5.59 -30.82 -30.60
C VAL A 728 5.38 -32.23 -30.06
N THR A 729 5.08 -32.38 -28.75
CA THR A 729 4.77 -33.71 -28.18
C THR A 729 3.43 -34.27 -28.65
N LEU A 730 2.40 -33.43 -28.85
CA LEU A 730 1.10 -33.87 -29.39
C LEU A 730 1.19 -34.27 -30.86
N VAL A 731 2.00 -33.58 -31.66
CA VAL A 731 2.25 -33.93 -33.07
C VAL A 731 3.13 -35.17 -33.20
N GLY A 732 4.09 -35.38 -32.27
CA GLY A 732 4.92 -36.57 -32.19
C GLY A 732 4.11 -37.85 -31.87
N HIS A 733 3.12 -37.75 -30.97
CA HIS A 733 2.28 -38.89 -30.59
C HIS A 733 1.26 -39.28 -31.70
N VAL A 734 0.82 -38.33 -32.52
CA VAL A 734 -0.10 -38.60 -33.64
C VAL A 734 0.66 -39.21 -34.84
N ALA A 735 1.97 -38.93 -34.98
CA ALA A 735 2.79 -39.47 -36.05
C ALA A 735 3.25 -40.93 -35.81
N LEU A 736 3.22 -41.41 -34.55
CA LEU A 736 3.66 -42.75 -34.15
C LEU A 736 2.53 -43.81 -34.15
N SER A 737 1.27 -43.43 -34.46
CA SER A 737 0.12 -44.33 -34.45
C SER A 737 -0.44 -44.69 -35.86
N ALA A 738 0.22 -44.27 -36.94
CA ALA A 738 -0.16 -44.62 -38.28
C ALA A 738 0.83 -45.62 -38.89
N GLY A 739 0.56 -46.91 -38.69
CA GLY A 739 1.23 -48.00 -39.39
C GLY A 739 0.79 -48.10 -40.87
N PRO A 740 1.58 -48.74 -41.73
CA PRO A 740 1.38 -48.66 -43.16
C PRO A 740 0.33 -49.69 -43.67
N GLY A 741 -0.63 -49.20 -44.42
CA GLY A 741 -1.61 -50.09 -45.02
C GLY A 741 -2.47 -49.45 -46.09
N MET A 742 -2.19 -49.83 -47.30
CA MET A 742 -3.02 -49.89 -48.51
C MET A 742 -3.34 -48.60 -49.34
N ALA A 743 -2.76 -48.60 -50.48
CA ALA A 743 -3.16 -47.82 -51.66
C ALA A 743 -4.59 -48.15 -52.09
N LEU A 744 -5.35 -47.14 -52.43
CA LEU A 744 -6.46 -47.21 -53.37
C LEU A 744 -6.56 -45.92 -54.17
N GLU A 745 -6.35 -45.99 -55.41
CA GLU A 745 -6.65 -44.97 -56.45
C GLU A 745 -8.13 -44.59 -56.45
N GLY A 746 -8.36 -43.29 -56.58
CA GLY A 746 -9.71 -42.76 -56.75
C GLY A 746 -9.69 -41.29 -57.16
N ASP A 747 -9.69 -41.07 -58.43
CA ASP A 747 -9.74 -39.82 -59.17
C ASP A 747 -10.97 -39.01 -58.79
N ARG A 748 -10.76 -37.73 -58.21
CA ARG A 748 -11.74 -36.64 -58.34
C ARG A 748 -10.96 -35.33 -58.43
N ARG A 749 -10.69 -34.91 -59.65
CA ARG A 749 -10.24 -33.56 -59.97
C ARG A 749 -11.37 -32.54 -59.65
N SER A 750 -11.24 -31.77 -58.66
CA SER A 750 -12.16 -30.67 -58.29
C SER A 750 -11.95 -29.45 -59.21
N GLY A 751 -13.03 -28.75 -59.53
CA GLY A 751 -13.26 -27.81 -60.63
C GLY A 751 -12.55 -26.46 -60.65
N LEU A 752 -11.37 -26.31 -59.99
CA LEU A 752 -10.59 -25.07 -60.05
C LEU A 752 -9.37 -25.08 -60.98
N GLN A 753 -9.00 -26.31 -61.51
CA GLN A 753 -7.85 -26.49 -62.40
C GLN A 753 -7.98 -25.71 -63.72
N PRO A 754 -9.17 -25.67 -64.40
CA PRO A 754 -9.34 -24.95 -65.69
C PRO A 754 -9.14 -23.41 -65.53
N TYR A 755 -9.52 -22.84 -64.38
CA TYR A 755 -9.35 -21.39 -64.10
C TYR A 755 -7.88 -21.03 -63.78
N LEU A 756 -7.17 -21.91 -63.12
CA LEU A 756 -5.75 -21.71 -62.84
C LEU A 756 -4.90 -21.85 -64.13
N ASP A 757 -5.26 -22.74 -65.02
CA ASP A 757 -4.57 -22.88 -66.27
C ASP A 757 -4.86 -21.75 -67.30
N SER A 758 -6.01 -21.07 -67.17
CA SER A 758 -6.34 -19.86 -67.94
C SER A 758 -5.50 -18.66 -67.47
N LEU A 759 -5.43 -18.44 -66.10
CA LEU A 759 -4.60 -17.39 -65.47
C LEU A 759 -3.10 -17.59 -65.73
N ARG A 760 -2.67 -18.86 -65.89
CA ARG A 760 -1.27 -19.22 -66.10
C ARG A 760 -0.84 -18.85 -67.56
N ARG A 761 -1.74 -18.91 -68.54
CA ARG A 761 -1.46 -18.51 -69.91
C ARG A 761 -1.36 -16.99 -70.08
N GLU A 762 -2.08 -16.21 -69.23
CA GLU A 762 -2.08 -14.76 -69.36
C GLU A 762 -0.89 -14.12 -68.61
N LEU A 763 -0.44 -14.66 -67.42
CA LEU A 763 0.54 -14.02 -66.54
C LEU A 763 1.97 -14.52 -66.70
N ARG A 764 2.28 -15.58 -67.44
CA ARG A 764 3.64 -16.18 -67.67
C ARG A 764 4.47 -16.39 -66.38
N VAL A 765 3.83 -16.81 -65.27
CA VAL A 765 4.49 -16.94 -63.93
C VAL A 765 4.53 -18.41 -63.52
N PRO A 766 5.61 -18.92 -62.85
CA PRO A 766 5.71 -20.30 -62.36
C PRO A 766 4.70 -20.64 -61.26
N ASP A 767 4.23 -21.89 -61.20
CA ASP A 767 3.15 -22.37 -60.29
C ASP A 767 3.32 -22.04 -58.84
N ALA A 768 4.53 -22.09 -58.32
CA ALA A 768 4.83 -21.83 -56.94
C ALA A 768 4.65 -20.33 -56.56
N THR A 769 4.88 -19.42 -57.50
CA THR A 769 4.74 -17.96 -57.26
C THR A 769 3.28 -17.50 -57.41
N LEU A 770 2.50 -18.08 -58.32
CA LEU A 770 1.07 -17.75 -58.45
C LEU A 770 0.28 -18.20 -57.22
N LEU A 771 0.57 -19.41 -56.72
CA LEU A 771 -0.06 -19.95 -55.53
C LEU A 771 0.32 -19.14 -54.28
N SER A 772 1.58 -18.69 -54.16
CA SER A 772 2.04 -17.85 -53.06
C SER A 772 1.44 -16.44 -53.09
N VAL A 773 1.26 -15.84 -54.26
CA VAL A 773 0.59 -14.53 -54.39
C VAL A 773 -0.91 -14.63 -54.09
N LEU A 774 -1.60 -15.68 -54.53
CA LEU A 774 -3.00 -15.92 -54.16
C LEU A 774 -3.21 -16.19 -52.68
N LEU A 775 -2.33 -16.95 -52.05
CA LEU A 775 -2.33 -17.18 -50.63
C LEU A 775 -2.05 -15.88 -49.83
N ALA A 776 -1.11 -15.05 -50.28
CA ALA A 776 -0.82 -13.75 -49.69
C ALA A 776 -2.02 -12.78 -49.81
N LEU A 777 -2.68 -12.71 -50.96
CA LEU A 777 -3.88 -11.91 -51.16
C LEU A 777 -5.06 -12.40 -50.30
N LEU A 778 -5.22 -13.73 -50.17
CA LEU A 778 -6.23 -14.31 -49.29
C LEU A 778 -5.96 -14.01 -47.81
N ALA A 779 -4.70 -14.06 -47.41
CA ALA A 779 -4.27 -13.70 -46.04
C ALA A 779 -4.53 -12.21 -45.75
N VAL A 780 -4.23 -11.32 -46.69
CA VAL A 780 -4.53 -9.89 -46.58
C VAL A 780 -6.05 -9.64 -46.56
N ALA A 781 -6.83 -10.32 -47.36
CA ALA A 781 -8.29 -10.20 -47.35
C ALA A 781 -8.89 -10.72 -46.03
N LEU A 782 -8.38 -11.83 -45.49
CA LEU A 782 -8.77 -12.36 -44.18
C LEU A 782 -8.37 -11.43 -43.03
N THR A 783 -7.16 -10.86 -43.08
CA THR A 783 -6.74 -9.89 -42.07
C THR A 783 -7.57 -8.61 -42.08
N LEU A 784 -7.92 -8.10 -43.28
CA LEU A 784 -8.83 -6.97 -43.45
C LEU A 784 -10.26 -7.29 -42.97
N LEU A 785 -10.74 -8.50 -43.18
CA LEU A 785 -12.03 -8.98 -42.69
C LEU A 785 -12.04 -9.09 -41.15
N VAL A 786 -11.00 -9.69 -40.57
CA VAL A 786 -10.82 -9.79 -39.12
C VAL A 786 -10.67 -8.40 -38.52
N TRP A 787 -9.92 -7.50 -39.18
CA TRP A 787 -9.76 -6.12 -38.71
C TRP A 787 -11.10 -5.36 -38.76
N LYS A 788 -11.90 -5.56 -39.80
CA LYS A 788 -13.25 -5.00 -39.91
C LYS A 788 -14.22 -5.60 -38.90
N LEU A 789 -14.09 -6.88 -38.57
CA LEU A 789 -14.84 -7.56 -37.49
C LEU A 789 -14.42 -7.08 -36.11
N ILE A 790 -13.14 -6.78 -35.89
CA ILE A 790 -12.62 -6.21 -34.65
C ILE A 790 -13.03 -4.73 -34.51
N GLN A 791 -12.98 -3.95 -35.58
CA GLN A 791 -13.50 -2.57 -35.61
C GLN A 791 -15.02 -2.51 -35.46
N GLY A 792 -15.76 -3.52 -35.97
CA GLY A 792 -17.22 -3.62 -35.79
C GLY A 792 -17.69 -4.04 -34.40
N ARG A 793 -16.81 -4.59 -33.57
CA ARG A 793 -17.06 -4.73 -32.13
C ARG A 793 -16.82 -3.37 -31.46
N LYS A 794 -17.76 -2.45 -31.58
CA LYS A 794 -17.95 -1.38 -30.58
C LYS A 794 -18.00 -2.10 -29.24
N SER A 795 -16.97 -1.92 -28.39
CA SER A 795 -17.00 -2.31 -26.97
C SER A 795 -18.33 -1.76 -26.44
N SER A 796 -19.26 -2.64 -26.09
CA SER A 796 -20.53 -2.20 -25.49
C SER A 796 -20.19 -1.69 -24.09
N ARG A 797 -19.94 -0.38 -24.00
CA ARG A 797 -19.75 0.28 -22.71
C ARG A 797 -21.00 0.03 -21.88
N ARG A 798 -20.86 -0.53 -20.70
CA ARG A 798 -22.00 -0.91 -19.82
C ARG A 798 -21.99 -0.16 -18.48
N ASN A 799 -20.96 0.62 -18.19
CA ASN A 799 -20.78 1.25 -16.88
C ASN A 799 -21.47 2.60 -16.80
N VAL A 800 -22.31 2.79 -15.80
CA VAL A 800 -22.93 4.07 -15.44
C VAL A 800 -22.29 4.54 -14.14
N LEU A 801 -21.65 5.72 -14.15
CA LEU A 801 -20.92 6.26 -13.02
C LEU A 801 -21.83 7.17 -12.19
N LEU A 802 -21.95 6.91 -10.87
CA LEU A 802 -22.56 7.82 -9.92
C LEU A 802 -21.45 8.69 -9.33
N VAL A 803 -21.49 9.99 -9.62
CA VAL A 803 -20.53 11.01 -9.18
C VAL A 803 -21.23 12.15 -8.45
N GLY A 804 -20.50 12.91 -7.66
CA GLY A 804 -21.04 14.06 -6.90
C GLY A 804 -20.27 14.27 -5.59
N LEU A 805 -20.55 15.33 -4.84
CA LEU A 805 -19.88 15.66 -3.58
C LEU A 805 -20.18 14.64 -2.47
N CYS A 806 -19.44 14.72 -1.36
CA CYS A 806 -19.79 13.98 -0.15
C CYS A 806 -21.24 14.31 0.27
N ASP A 807 -21.88 13.36 0.93
CA ASP A 807 -23.24 13.49 1.48
C ASP A 807 -24.37 13.87 0.49
N SER A 808 -24.10 13.92 -0.82
CA SER A 808 -25.13 14.09 -1.85
C SER A 808 -26.12 12.91 -1.95
N GLY A 809 -25.85 11.80 -1.27
CA GLY A 809 -26.70 10.62 -1.22
C GLY A 809 -26.45 9.60 -2.33
N LYS A 810 -25.31 9.64 -3.01
CA LYS A 810 -24.91 8.70 -4.09
C LYS A 810 -25.03 7.23 -3.68
N THR A 811 -24.40 6.87 -2.56
CA THR A 811 -24.38 5.51 -2.05
C THR A 811 -25.79 5.02 -1.66
N LEU A 812 -26.60 5.89 -1.09
CA LEU A 812 -28.01 5.56 -0.80
C LEU A 812 -28.80 5.35 -2.09
N LEU A 813 -28.62 6.21 -3.09
CA LEU A 813 -29.25 6.10 -4.40
C LEU A 813 -28.81 4.79 -5.11
N PHE A 814 -27.52 4.45 -5.05
CA PHE A 814 -26.97 3.20 -5.56
C PHE A 814 -27.65 1.97 -4.90
N VAL A 815 -27.75 1.97 -3.56
CA VAL A 815 -28.39 0.89 -2.82
C VAL A 815 -29.89 0.78 -3.16
N ARG A 816 -30.59 1.92 -3.26
CA ARG A 816 -32.02 1.97 -3.59
C ARG A 816 -32.31 1.39 -4.99
N LEU A 817 -31.56 1.83 -5.99
CA LEU A 817 -31.68 1.32 -7.37
C LEU A 817 -31.50 -0.21 -7.43
N LEU A 818 -30.58 -0.76 -6.63
CA LEU A 818 -30.26 -2.20 -6.65
C LEU A 818 -31.23 -3.07 -5.83
N THR A 819 -31.70 -2.56 -4.70
CA THR A 819 -32.44 -3.39 -3.71
C THR A 819 -33.89 -2.96 -3.51
N GLY A 820 -34.29 -1.80 -3.98
CA GLY A 820 -35.61 -1.21 -3.70
C GLY A 820 -35.80 -0.79 -2.23
N THR A 821 -34.88 -1.08 -1.32
CA THR A 821 -35.03 -0.86 0.13
C THR A 821 -34.14 0.26 0.65
N TYR A 822 -34.60 0.97 1.68
CA TYR A 822 -33.79 1.96 2.41
C TYR A 822 -32.74 1.26 3.28
N ARG A 823 -31.51 1.75 3.26
CA ARG A 823 -30.43 1.33 4.18
C ARG A 823 -29.64 2.55 4.63
N ASN A 824 -29.26 2.57 5.89
CA ASN A 824 -28.28 3.58 6.35
C ASN A 824 -26.96 3.38 5.61
N THR A 825 -26.45 4.44 5.02
CA THR A 825 -25.19 4.46 4.27
C THR A 825 -24.21 5.45 4.89
N GLN A 826 -22.92 5.12 4.81
CA GLN A 826 -21.84 6.02 5.20
C GLN A 826 -21.12 6.52 3.94
N THR A 827 -20.34 7.59 4.06
CA THR A 827 -19.54 8.15 2.97
C THR A 827 -18.56 7.10 2.44
N SER A 828 -18.66 6.79 1.14
CA SER A 828 -17.79 5.80 0.50
C SER A 828 -16.39 6.38 0.26
N ILE A 829 -15.37 5.61 0.60
CA ILE A 829 -13.95 5.91 0.34
C ILE A 829 -13.38 5.06 -0.81
N THR A 830 -14.10 4.04 -1.24
CA THR A 830 -13.78 3.14 -2.36
C THR A 830 -14.94 3.09 -3.33
N ASP A 831 -14.69 2.65 -4.58
CA ASP A 831 -15.75 2.40 -5.55
C ASP A 831 -16.56 1.15 -5.19
N SER A 832 -17.87 1.21 -5.46
CA SER A 832 -18.77 0.05 -5.37
C SER A 832 -19.44 -0.18 -6.72
N SER A 833 -19.46 -1.41 -7.21
CA SER A 833 -20.03 -1.74 -8.52
C SER A 833 -21.03 -2.90 -8.44
N ALA A 834 -22.16 -2.78 -9.14
CA ALA A 834 -23.16 -3.84 -9.24
C ALA A 834 -23.91 -3.78 -10.58
N VAL A 835 -24.42 -4.94 -11.02
CA VAL A 835 -25.24 -5.04 -12.22
C VAL A 835 -26.69 -4.67 -11.88
N TYR A 836 -27.18 -3.61 -12.51
CA TYR A 836 -28.57 -3.14 -12.42
C TYR A 836 -29.36 -3.68 -13.62
N ARG A 837 -30.41 -4.44 -13.35
CA ARG A 837 -31.35 -4.89 -14.38
C ARG A 837 -32.44 -3.87 -14.55
N VAL A 838 -32.54 -3.31 -15.75
CA VAL A 838 -33.51 -2.29 -16.06
C VAL A 838 -34.88 -2.93 -16.30
N SER A 839 -35.91 -2.33 -15.72
CA SER A 839 -37.31 -2.76 -15.93
C SER A 839 -37.77 -2.32 -17.34
N ASN A 840 -37.40 -3.10 -18.36
CA ASN A 840 -37.90 -2.94 -19.73
C ASN A 840 -38.13 -4.30 -20.38
N ASP A 841 -38.98 -4.35 -21.42
CA ASP A 841 -39.37 -5.57 -22.14
C ASP A 841 -38.19 -6.29 -22.81
N LYS A 842 -36.99 -5.70 -22.84
CA LYS A 842 -35.77 -6.23 -23.51
C LYS A 842 -34.76 -6.87 -22.56
N GLY A 843 -34.98 -6.85 -21.26
CA GLY A 843 -34.09 -7.47 -20.27
C GLY A 843 -32.66 -6.90 -20.28
N SER A 844 -32.49 -5.62 -20.66
CA SER A 844 -31.19 -4.98 -20.72
C SER A 844 -30.62 -4.71 -19.30
N SER A 845 -29.30 -4.70 -19.17
CA SER A 845 -28.61 -4.44 -17.90
C SER A 845 -27.45 -3.48 -18.09
N VAL A 846 -27.22 -2.65 -17.06
CA VAL A 846 -26.05 -1.76 -16.95
C VAL A 846 -25.31 -2.05 -15.66
N THR A 847 -24.03 -1.74 -15.61
CA THR A 847 -23.25 -1.80 -14.37
C THR A 847 -23.22 -0.42 -13.73
N LEU A 848 -23.87 -0.26 -12.58
CA LEU A 848 -23.77 0.97 -11.79
C LEU A 848 -22.47 0.93 -11.00
N ILE A 849 -21.76 2.07 -10.94
CA ILE A 849 -20.54 2.25 -10.16
C ILE A 849 -20.69 3.52 -9.30
N ASP A 850 -20.77 3.32 -7.97
CA ASP A 850 -20.77 4.41 -6.98
C ASP A 850 -19.33 4.85 -6.73
N LEU A 851 -19.01 6.13 -7.00
CA LEU A 851 -17.69 6.70 -6.83
C LEU A 851 -17.59 7.55 -5.56
N PRO A 852 -16.44 7.52 -4.83
CA PRO A 852 -16.22 8.39 -3.68
C PRO A 852 -16.43 9.86 -3.99
N GLY A 853 -17.12 10.56 -3.08
CA GLY A 853 -17.40 12.00 -3.23
C GLY A 853 -16.32 12.92 -2.63
N HIS A 854 -15.37 12.36 -1.87
CA HIS A 854 -14.34 13.13 -1.19
C HIS A 854 -13.40 13.82 -2.19
N GLU A 855 -13.04 15.07 -1.93
CA GLU A 855 -12.27 15.92 -2.84
C GLU A 855 -10.97 15.29 -3.33
N SER A 856 -10.23 14.65 -2.43
CA SER A 856 -8.96 13.99 -2.76
C SER A 856 -9.10 12.71 -3.60
N LEU A 857 -10.29 12.11 -3.66
CA LEU A 857 -10.55 10.81 -4.29
C LEU A 857 -11.38 10.91 -5.58
N ARG A 858 -12.35 11.83 -5.62
CA ARG A 858 -13.38 11.92 -6.68
C ARG A 858 -12.81 11.95 -8.11
N LEU A 859 -11.73 12.69 -8.33
CA LEU A 859 -11.07 12.78 -9.65
C LEU A 859 -10.28 11.53 -10.01
N GLN A 860 -9.60 10.91 -9.05
CA GLN A 860 -8.83 9.68 -9.27
C GLN A 860 -9.76 8.53 -9.70
N PHE A 861 -10.91 8.40 -9.02
CA PHE A 861 -11.89 7.37 -9.35
C PHE A 861 -12.61 7.67 -10.68
N LEU A 862 -12.92 8.92 -10.97
CA LEU A 862 -13.45 9.32 -12.28
C LEU A 862 -12.46 8.95 -13.41
N GLU A 863 -11.17 9.25 -13.23
CA GLU A 863 -10.11 8.93 -14.18
C GLU A 863 -10.04 7.41 -14.46
N LYS A 864 -10.15 6.61 -13.42
CA LYS A 864 -10.11 5.13 -13.50
C LYS A 864 -11.24 4.55 -14.36
N PHE A 865 -12.46 5.14 -14.30
CA PHE A 865 -13.66 4.54 -14.89
C PHE A 865 -14.20 5.26 -16.13
N LYS A 866 -13.84 6.53 -16.40
CA LYS A 866 -14.39 7.35 -17.50
C LYS A 866 -14.24 6.75 -18.89
N ALA A 867 -13.16 5.99 -19.15
CA ALA A 867 -12.90 5.37 -20.45
C ALA A 867 -13.92 4.27 -20.80
N ALA A 868 -14.39 3.52 -19.79
CA ALA A 868 -15.36 2.45 -19.91
C ALA A 868 -16.81 2.90 -19.64
N ALA A 869 -17.01 4.19 -19.33
CA ALA A 869 -18.32 4.74 -19.02
C ALA A 869 -19.25 4.77 -20.25
N ARG A 870 -20.51 4.43 -20.02
CA ARG A 870 -21.62 4.58 -20.96
C ARG A 870 -22.36 5.89 -20.72
N ALA A 871 -22.51 6.27 -19.44
CA ALA A 871 -23.20 7.49 -18.99
C ALA A 871 -22.74 7.90 -17.58
N ILE A 872 -23.08 9.13 -17.20
CA ILE A 872 -22.76 9.70 -15.89
C ILE A 872 -24.05 10.18 -15.20
N VAL A 873 -24.23 9.78 -13.93
CA VAL A 873 -25.25 10.32 -13.02
C VAL A 873 -24.54 11.23 -12.02
N PHE A 874 -24.71 12.53 -12.14
CA PHE A 874 -24.15 13.54 -11.25
C PHE A 874 -25.15 13.86 -10.15
N VAL A 875 -24.90 13.40 -8.92
CA VAL A 875 -25.83 13.51 -7.79
C VAL A 875 -25.57 14.80 -7.01
N VAL A 876 -26.61 15.61 -6.85
CA VAL A 876 -26.59 16.90 -6.15
C VAL A 876 -27.49 16.82 -4.91
N ASP A 877 -27.02 17.34 -3.78
CA ASP A 877 -27.85 17.56 -2.59
C ASP A 877 -28.70 18.83 -2.78
N SER A 878 -29.99 18.67 -3.02
CA SER A 878 -30.89 19.81 -3.29
C SER A 878 -31.10 20.69 -2.06
N VAL A 879 -30.85 20.21 -0.86
CA VAL A 879 -30.98 20.96 0.40
C VAL A 879 -29.73 21.78 0.69
N ALA A 880 -28.55 21.14 0.57
CA ALA A 880 -27.25 21.78 0.83
C ALA A 880 -26.81 22.69 -0.35
N PHE A 881 -27.42 22.56 -1.51
CA PHE A 881 -27.01 23.18 -2.78
C PHE A 881 -26.67 24.67 -2.69
N GLN A 882 -27.47 25.45 -1.98
CA GLN A 882 -27.25 26.91 -1.85
C GLN A 882 -25.90 27.24 -1.19
N ARG A 883 -25.40 26.39 -0.30
CA ARG A 883 -24.10 26.57 0.39
C ARG A 883 -22.94 26.00 -0.44
N GLU A 884 -23.21 24.97 -1.21
CA GLU A 884 -22.20 24.15 -1.89
C GLU A 884 -22.18 24.41 -3.43
N VAL A 885 -22.94 25.38 -3.92
CA VAL A 885 -23.09 25.63 -5.36
C VAL A 885 -21.77 25.82 -6.09
N LYS A 886 -20.78 26.45 -5.46
CA LYS A 886 -19.44 26.65 -6.04
C LYS A 886 -18.66 25.35 -6.18
N ASP A 887 -18.67 24.51 -5.14
CA ASP A 887 -17.96 23.23 -5.12
C ASP A 887 -18.60 22.21 -6.08
N VAL A 888 -19.95 22.23 -6.15
CA VAL A 888 -20.73 21.44 -7.12
C VAL A 888 -20.40 21.88 -8.55
N ALA A 889 -20.42 23.20 -8.81
CA ALA A 889 -20.10 23.75 -10.13
C ALA A 889 -18.64 23.49 -10.53
N GLU A 890 -17.70 23.58 -9.60
CA GLU A 890 -16.29 23.30 -9.86
C GLU A 890 -16.06 21.83 -10.23
N PHE A 891 -16.65 20.91 -9.50
CA PHE A 891 -16.53 19.50 -9.82
C PHE A 891 -17.25 19.15 -11.14
N LEU A 892 -18.44 19.70 -11.35
CA LEU A 892 -19.17 19.53 -12.62
C LEU A 892 -18.38 20.12 -13.81
N TYR A 893 -17.73 21.28 -13.63
CA TYR A 893 -16.85 21.87 -14.62
C TYR A 893 -15.73 20.92 -15.03
N GLN A 894 -15.06 20.28 -14.06
CA GLN A 894 -14.01 19.31 -14.31
C GLN A 894 -14.51 18.09 -15.09
N VAL A 895 -15.71 17.57 -14.75
CA VAL A 895 -16.36 16.47 -15.49
C VAL A 895 -16.71 16.88 -16.93
N LEU A 896 -17.28 18.08 -17.12
CA LEU A 896 -17.75 18.57 -18.43
C LEU A 896 -16.61 19.03 -19.36
N THR A 897 -15.42 19.33 -18.84
CA THR A 897 -14.24 19.72 -19.63
C THR A 897 -13.25 18.55 -19.81
N ASP A 898 -13.56 17.37 -19.29
CA ASP A 898 -12.71 16.18 -19.45
C ASP A 898 -12.70 15.71 -20.91
N CYS A 899 -11.52 15.58 -21.48
CA CYS A 899 -11.33 15.21 -22.89
C CYS A 899 -11.97 13.87 -23.26
N THR A 900 -11.97 12.88 -22.34
CA THR A 900 -12.55 11.54 -22.60
C THR A 900 -14.07 11.60 -22.55
N VAL A 901 -14.63 12.35 -21.60
CA VAL A 901 -16.07 12.56 -21.46
C VAL A 901 -16.63 13.28 -22.70
N LEU A 902 -15.96 14.34 -23.13
CA LEU A 902 -16.33 15.11 -24.33
C LEU A 902 -16.17 14.30 -25.63
N LYS A 903 -15.02 13.65 -25.80
CA LYS A 903 -14.74 12.81 -27.00
C LYS A 903 -15.75 11.69 -27.18
N ASN A 904 -16.20 11.11 -26.08
CA ASN A 904 -17.16 10.02 -26.07
C ASN A 904 -18.61 10.51 -26.06
N ALA A 905 -18.85 11.83 -25.94
CA ALA A 905 -20.16 12.47 -25.80
C ALA A 905 -21.06 11.72 -24.80
N LEU A 906 -20.55 11.46 -23.60
CA LEU A 906 -21.24 10.64 -22.60
C LEU A 906 -22.52 11.33 -22.13
N PRO A 907 -23.70 10.70 -22.24
CA PRO A 907 -24.95 11.27 -21.67
C PRO A 907 -24.78 11.52 -20.18
N LEU A 908 -25.22 12.66 -19.69
CA LEU A 908 -25.12 13.05 -18.29
C LEU A 908 -26.50 13.42 -17.75
N VAL A 909 -26.85 12.88 -16.57
CA VAL A 909 -28.02 13.32 -15.82
C VAL A 909 -27.58 13.93 -14.50
N ILE A 910 -28.12 15.09 -14.16
CA ILE A 910 -27.95 15.72 -12.85
C ILE A 910 -29.15 15.29 -12.00
N ALA A 911 -28.89 14.39 -11.05
CA ALA A 911 -29.90 13.88 -10.13
C ALA A 911 -29.99 14.80 -8.91
N CYS A 912 -31.03 15.63 -8.87
CA CYS A 912 -31.35 16.55 -7.78
C CYS A 912 -32.00 15.79 -6.64
N ASN A 913 -31.16 15.21 -5.76
CA ASN A 913 -31.57 14.29 -4.69
C ASN A 913 -32.07 15.04 -3.43
N LYS A 914 -32.74 14.31 -2.52
CA LYS A 914 -33.30 14.78 -1.24
C LYS A 914 -34.51 15.70 -1.42
N GLN A 915 -35.31 15.48 -2.45
CA GLN A 915 -36.56 16.26 -2.69
C GLN A 915 -37.66 15.98 -1.64
N ASP A 916 -37.52 14.97 -0.81
CA ASP A 916 -38.36 14.70 0.36
C ASP A 916 -38.29 15.75 1.47
N ILE A 917 -37.33 16.68 1.38
CA ILE A 917 -37.12 17.76 2.37
C ILE A 917 -37.67 19.05 1.83
N THR A 918 -38.53 19.74 2.58
CA THR A 918 -39.23 20.98 2.19
C THR A 918 -38.30 22.12 1.79
N MET A 919 -37.04 22.11 2.23
CA MET A 919 -36.05 23.15 1.87
C MET A 919 -35.28 22.81 0.59
N ALA A 920 -35.55 21.70 -0.08
CA ALA A 920 -34.87 21.27 -1.32
C ALA A 920 -35.15 22.28 -2.43
N LYS A 921 -34.10 22.55 -3.22
CA LYS A 921 -34.22 23.43 -4.41
C LYS A 921 -34.69 22.60 -5.60
N SER A 922 -35.60 23.19 -6.41
CA SER A 922 -36.09 22.53 -7.61
C SER A 922 -34.99 22.36 -8.68
N ALA A 923 -35.12 21.35 -9.53
CA ALA A 923 -34.18 21.09 -10.63
C ALA A 923 -33.97 22.32 -11.54
N LYS A 924 -35.04 23.11 -11.80
CA LYS A 924 -34.96 24.31 -12.61
C LYS A 924 -34.08 25.39 -11.97
N LEU A 925 -34.20 25.60 -10.65
CA LEU A 925 -33.38 26.58 -9.94
C LEU A 925 -31.91 26.10 -9.86
N ILE A 926 -31.68 24.83 -9.62
CA ILE A 926 -30.33 24.20 -9.63
C ILE A 926 -29.69 24.39 -10.99
N GLN A 927 -30.41 24.13 -12.08
CA GLN A 927 -29.92 24.35 -13.45
C GLN A 927 -29.46 25.77 -13.68
N GLN A 928 -30.31 26.75 -13.39
CA GLN A 928 -30.03 28.20 -13.61
C GLN A 928 -28.80 28.65 -12.82
N GLN A 929 -28.66 28.20 -11.55
CA GLN A 929 -27.51 28.55 -10.72
C GLN A 929 -26.23 27.88 -11.19
N LEU A 930 -26.28 26.60 -11.61
CA LEU A 930 -25.12 25.89 -12.16
C LEU A 930 -24.66 26.53 -13.48
N GLU A 931 -25.54 26.85 -14.40
CA GLU A 931 -25.20 27.52 -15.67
C GLU A 931 -24.50 28.86 -15.40
N LYS A 932 -24.98 29.65 -14.44
CA LYS A 932 -24.35 30.90 -14.01
C LYS A 932 -22.97 30.72 -13.42
N GLU A 933 -22.80 29.76 -12.47
CA GLU A 933 -21.50 29.49 -11.84
C GLU A 933 -20.51 28.89 -12.84
N LEU A 934 -20.95 27.98 -13.71
CA LEU A 934 -20.12 27.40 -14.77
C LEU A 934 -19.68 28.49 -15.79
N ASN A 935 -20.53 29.45 -16.08
CA ASN A 935 -20.15 30.60 -16.91
C ASN A 935 -19.08 31.47 -16.21
N THR A 936 -19.22 31.71 -14.90
CA THR A 936 -18.21 32.41 -14.08
C THR A 936 -16.89 31.69 -14.07
N LEU A 937 -16.89 30.37 -13.82
CA LEU A 937 -15.69 29.51 -13.84
C LEU A 937 -15.01 29.51 -15.22
N ARG A 938 -15.79 29.46 -16.30
CA ARG A 938 -15.28 29.54 -17.67
C ARG A 938 -14.52 30.85 -17.91
N VAL A 939 -15.09 31.98 -17.49
CA VAL A 939 -14.49 33.32 -17.67
C VAL A 939 -13.23 33.45 -16.83
N THR A 940 -13.27 33.09 -15.54
CA THR A 940 -12.12 33.20 -14.63
C THR A 940 -10.95 32.29 -15.03
N ARG A 941 -11.23 31.09 -15.50
CA ARG A 941 -10.18 30.16 -15.96
C ARG A 941 -9.63 30.55 -17.34
N SER A 942 -10.42 31.16 -18.19
CA SER A 942 -9.93 31.71 -19.48
C SER A 942 -9.10 32.97 -19.32
N ALA A 943 -9.27 33.71 -18.23
CA ALA A 943 -8.54 34.93 -17.88
C ALA A 943 -7.30 34.65 -17.01
N ALA A 944 -7.11 33.41 -16.52
CA ALA A 944 -5.90 33.05 -15.80
C ALA A 944 -4.69 33.21 -16.72
N PRO A 945 -3.57 33.86 -16.27
CA PRO A 945 -2.42 34.08 -17.12
C PRO A 945 -1.89 32.72 -17.61
N SER A 946 -1.80 32.56 -18.94
CA SER A 946 -1.04 31.48 -19.54
C SER A 946 0.39 31.61 -19.06
N THR A 947 0.95 30.56 -18.48
CA THR A 947 2.38 30.50 -18.16
C THR A 947 3.18 30.84 -19.42
N LEU A 948 4.20 31.66 -19.27
CA LEU A 948 5.08 32.20 -20.33
C LEU A 948 5.81 31.13 -21.18
N ASP A 949 5.67 29.87 -20.86
CA ASP A 949 6.14 28.75 -21.65
C ASP A 949 5.01 28.33 -22.60
N GLY A 950 5.22 28.56 -23.88
CA GLY A 950 4.29 28.28 -25.00
C GLY A 950 3.88 26.82 -25.21
N SER A 951 3.80 26.04 -24.14
CA SER A 951 3.15 24.74 -24.07
C SER A 951 1.64 24.96 -23.84
N THR A 952 0.88 25.02 -24.93
CA THR A 952 -0.55 24.80 -24.88
C THR A 952 -0.81 23.54 -24.05
N SER A 953 -1.41 23.70 -22.87
CA SER A 953 -1.94 22.59 -22.08
C SER A 953 -2.98 21.85 -22.95
N SER A 954 -2.51 20.80 -23.63
CA SER A 954 -3.34 19.86 -24.35
C SER A 954 -4.16 19.07 -23.32
N GLY A 955 -5.38 19.54 -23.01
CA GLY A 955 -6.21 18.70 -22.14
C GLY A 955 -7.51 19.28 -21.61
N THR A 956 -7.66 20.57 -21.48
CA THR A 956 -8.93 21.16 -21.04
C THR A 956 -9.65 21.80 -22.21
N ALA A 957 -10.71 21.14 -22.69
CA ALA A 957 -11.55 21.69 -23.73
C ALA A 957 -12.33 22.90 -23.18
N GLN A 958 -12.49 23.94 -24.01
CA GLN A 958 -13.26 25.13 -23.63
C GLN A 958 -14.73 24.73 -23.43
N LEU A 959 -15.33 25.09 -22.30
CA LEU A 959 -16.72 24.83 -22.00
C LEU A 959 -17.64 25.75 -22.84
N GLY A 960 -18.53 25.18 -23.65
CA GLY A 960 -19.52 25.90 -24.44
C GLY A 960 -18.96 26.76 -25.57
N LYS A 961 -19.76 27.67 -26.12
CA LYS A 961 -19.43 28.54 -27.27
C LYS A 961 -18.85 29.85 -26.80
N LYS A 962 -17.74 30.29 -27.41
CA LYS A 962 -17.06 31.56 -27.13
C LYS A 962 -17.99 32.75 -27.42
N GLY A 963 -18.12 33.71 -26.50
CA GLY A 963 -18.89 34.94 -26.67
C GLY A 963 -20.39 34.83 -26.40
N LYS A 964 -20.91 33.68 -25.95
CA LYS A 964 -22.29 33.53 -25.47
C LYS A 964 -22.28 33.09 -24.01
N GLU A 965 -23.31 33.47 -23.23
CA GLU A 965 -23.49 32.88 -21.89
C GLU A 965 -23.63 31.37 -22.02
N PHE A 966 -23.09 30.63 -21.00
CA PHE A 966 -23.11 29.18 -21.00
C PHE A 966 -24.50 28.65 -20.64
N ASP A 967 -25.00 27.73 -21.42
CA ASP A 967 -26.10 26.84 -21.09
C ASP A 967 -25.77 25.40 -21.50
N PHE A 968 -26.41 24.40 -20.87
CA PHE A 968 -26.12 22.99 -21.12
C PHE A 968 -26.39 22.53 -22.57
N SER A 969 -27.23 23.24 -23.36
CA SER A 969 -27.52 22.90 -24.76
C SER A 969 -26.31 23.13 -25.69
N GLN A 970 -25.29 23.85 -25.22
CA GLN A 970 -24.08 24.13 -25.99
C GLN A 970 -23.08 22.97 -25.97
N LEU A 971 -23.29 21.95 -25.12
CA LEU A 971 -22.41 20.79 -24.97
C LEU A 971 -22.67 19.77 -26.10
N PRO A 972 -21.65 19.00 -26.51
CA PRO A 972 -21.77 17.92 -27.49
C PRO A 972 -22.54 16.69 -26.97
N MET A 973 -22.75 16.60 -25.66
CA MET A 973 -23.49 15.55 -24.96
C MET A 973 -24.83 16.09 -24.45
N LYS A 974 -25.82 15.21 -24.32
CA LYS A 974 -27.10 15.54 -23.70
C LYS A 974 -26.95 15.57 -22.18
N VAL A 975 -27.32 16.73 -21.58
CA VAL A 975 -27.43 16.92 -20.13
C VAL A 975 -28.91 17.06 -19.77
N GLU A 976 -29.39 16.23 -18.85
CA GLU A 976 -30.76 16.26 -18.34
C GLU A 976 -30.73 16.46 -16.83
N LEU A 977 -31.76 17.10 -16.28
CA LEU A 977 -31.94 17.22 -14.82
C LEU A 977 -33.19 16.45 -14.40
N VAL A 978 -33.07 15.73 -13.27
CA VAL A 978 -34.12 14.88 -12.71
C VAL A 978 -34.22 15.14 -11.21
N GLU A 979 -35.42 15.40 -10.72
CA GLU A 979 -35.71 15.46 -9.29
C GLU A 979 -35.86 14.01 -8.75
N CYS A 980 -35.27 13.76 -7.59
CA CYS A 980 -35.38 12.44 -6.95
C CYS A 980 -35.24 12.50 -5.42
N SER A 981 -35.69 11.47 -4.77
CA SER A 981 -35.46 11.21 -3.35
C SER A 981 -35.10 9.75 -3.09
N ALA A 982 -33.83 9.53 -2.75
CA ALA A 982 -33.36 8.19 -2.39
C ALA A 982 -33.93 7.69 -1.04
N ARG A 983 -34.42 8.59 -0.17
CA ARG A 983 -35.01 8.28 1.13
C ARG A 983 -36.50 7.93 1.02
N GLY A 984 -37.24 8.62 0.14
CA GLY A 984 -38.68 8.53 0.02
C GLY A 984 -39.49 9.43 0.99
N SER A 985 -40.79 9.62 0.75
CA SER A 985 -41.65 10.43 1.60
C SER A 985 -41.98 9.76 2.92
N LYS A 986 -42.20 10.56 4.00
CA LYS A 986 -42.53 10.08 5.34
C LYS A 986 -43.88 9.37 5.49
N ALA A 987 -44.70 9.34 4.41
CA ALA A 987 -46.11 8.83 4.50
C ALA A 987 -46.22 7.33 4.29
N GLU A 988 -45.24 6.66 3.69
CA GLU A 988 -45.22 5.21 3.57
C GLU A 988 -43.79 4.71 3.70
N GLU A 989 -43.51 3.85 4.68
CA GLU A 989 -42.21 3.14 4.77
C GLU A 989 -42.04 2.25 3.52
N GLY A 990 -41.35 2.74 2.52
CA GLY A 990 -40.93 1.89 1.42
C GLY A 990 -40.76 2.48 0.03
N SER A 991 -41.46 3.49 -0.42
CA SER A 991 -41.31 3.97 -1.80
C SER A 991 -40.33 5.14 -1.91
N ALA A 992 -39.21 4.91 -2.65
CA ALA A 992 -38.31 5.98 -3.08
C ALA A 992 -38.93 6.71 -4.28
N ASP A 993 -38.75 8.03 -4.37
CA ASP A 993 -39.10 8.78 -5.56
C ASP A 993 -37.90 8.86 -6.49
N ILE A 994 -37.68 7.81 -7.28
CA ILE A 994 -36.57 7.67 -8.24
C ILE A 994 -37.03 7.27 -9.64
N ASP A 995 -38.34 7.27 -9.89
CA ASP A 995 -38.95 6.77 -11.13
C ASP A 995 -38.39 7.44 -12.39
N ASP A 996 -38.17 8.77 -12.37
CA ASP A 996 -37.66 9.48 -13.51
C ASP A 996 -36.19 9.20 -13.78
N LEU A 997 -35.40 8.91 -12.74
CA LEU A 997 -34.02 8.43 -12.89
C LEU A 997 -34.02 7.00 -13.46
N GLU A 998 -34.91 6.12 -13.01
CA GLU A 998 -35.04 4.78 -13.57
C GLU A 998 -35.47 4.79 -15.04
N LYS A 999 -36.41 5.65 -15.42
CA LYS A 999 -36.80 5.89 -16.83
C LYS A 999 -35.59 6.39 -17.65
N TRP A 1000 -34.78 7.27 -17.08
CA TRP A 1000 -33.56 7.73 -17.76
C TRP A 1000 -32.55 6.60 -17.94
N LEU A 1001 -32.30 5.80 -16.87
CA LEU A 1001 -31.44 4.62 -16.94
C LEU A 1001 -31.94 3.59 -17.97
N ALA A 1002 -33.27 3.42 -18.08
CA ALA A 1002 -33.90 2.54 -19.07
C ALA A 1002 -33.65 3.01 -20.53
N ARG A 1003 -33.59 4.31 -20.78
CA ARG A 1003 -33.28 4.88 -22.10
C ARG A 1003 -31.84 4.68 -22.53
N ILE A 1004 -30.90 4.64 -21.58
CA ILE A 1004 -29.48 4.50 -21.88
C ILE A 1004 -29.01 3.04 -21.82
N ALA A 1005 -29.75 2.11 -21.20
CA ALA A 1005 -29.42 0.70 -21.11
C ALA A 1005 -29.61 -0.01 -22.44
#